data_7e6bc8966fb68c953a12f57c7539092b
#
_entry.id   7e6bc8966fb68c953a12f57c7539092b
#
_cell.length_a   1.000
_cell.length_b   1.000
_cell.length_c   1.000
_cell.angle_alpha   90.00
_cell.angle_beta   90.00
_cell.angle_gamma   90.00
#
_symmetry.space_group_name_H-M   'P 1'
#
loop_
_entity.id
_entity.type
_entity.pdbx_description
1 polymer ?
#
loop_
_entity_poly.entity_id
_entity_poly.type
_entity_poly.pdbx_seq_one_letter_code
_entity_poly.pdbx_strand_id
1 'polypeptide(L)'
;MGTSFGRGGATTFQQDLQYSDCILIMGSNMAENHPVGFQWVMEARERGAQVIHVDPRFTRTSATATKWVGIRAGSDIAFLGGIVNYILEHERWFDEYVKRYTNAPVVINEKYEDTEVLDGFFSGWDPDEGRYGEYDITTWAYKGTKAQTAPNSKASLTRGEQSGHGGHGGGLSHGEPPEEDKTLQHPRCVFQILKRHFARYTPELVAEACGCTPEEFVAVAEALCANSGRERTSSIVYAVGWTQHTVGVQIIRTAAIIQLLLGNVGRPGGGVMALRGHASIQGSTDLATLFNILPGYLSMPQSYSEGGLEHYIESAKSPGGWWGNADAFIVSLLKAWWGAAATKENDFCFDYLPKIDEDHSEYWTFVQMLDSKVKGYIAVGENPAVGSANSKAHRLGLAKLDWLVVRDLVEIESASYWYDSPEIESGELRTEEIPTEVFFLPASSHVEKDGTFTNTQRLVQWHHKAVEPKGDCRSDLWFYYHLGLKIRERLKDSRDPKDRPVLDLTWHYPTQGEHDDPSAEAVLAEMNGWDEKGGALSDYKPLKADGSTASGCWLYAGVYADGVNQSARRKPRWEQDYVAAEWAWAWPMNRRILYNRASADPDGRPWSERKRYVWWDGEQKQWTGKDVPDFDLQKPPDYDPPDDAKGPDAIRGDHPFIMQADGQGWLYVPQGLLDGPLPTHYEPHESPFKNPLYSQNANPRRQQFHRPEDPANSPEGYPYVVTTYRLTEHHTAGGMSRTVPYLSELQPAMFCEVHPDLARERGLAHGGWATIRTARAAIEARVLVTDRIKPIRSNGRVVHQVGLPYHWGSRGLTKGGSANDLAHMTLDPNVHIQEVKALTCDIRPGRHAR
;
A
#
# COMPACT_ATOMS: atom_id res chain seq x y z
N MET A 1 0.11 2.98 -6.90
CA MET A 1 1.54 2.84 -7.29
C MET A 1 1.74 1.68 -8.27
N GLY A 2 1.28 0.46 -7.97
CA GLY A 2 1.45 -0.71 -8.86
C GLY A 2 0.94 -0.47 -10.28
N THR A 3 -0.29 -0.03 -10.44
CA THR A 3 -0.90 0.24 -11.74
C THR A 3 -0.27 1.41 -12.51
N SER A 4 0.30 2.41 -11.80
CA SER A 4 0.94 3.56 -12.46
C SER A 4 2.39 3.30 -12.88
N PHE A 5 3.11 2.43 -12.15
CA PHE A 5 4.56 2.23 -12.31
C PHE A 5 4.99 0.76 -12.37
N GLY A 6 4.07 -0.19 -12.27
CA GLY A 6 4.34 -1.62 -12.34
C GLY A 6 4.64 -2.30 -10.99
N ARG A 7 4.92 -1.57 -9.91
CA ARG A 7 5.09 -2.12 -8.55
C ARG A 7 4.61 -1.17 -7.47
N GLY A 8 3.97 -1.71 -6.42
CA GLY A 8 3.64 -0.97 -5.20
C GLY A 8 4.89 -0.65 -4.38
N GLY A 9 5.02 0.58 -3.92
CA GLY A 9 6.14 1.05 -3.11
C GLY A 9 6.49 2.51 -3.41
N ALA A 10 7.34 3.13 -2.56
CA ALA A 10 7.84 4.47 -2.82
C ALA A 10 8.73 4.49 -4.06
N THR A 11 8.57 5.49 -4.92
CA THR A 11 9.41 5.67 -6.12
C THR A 11 10.69 6.44 -5.85
N THR A 12 10.82 7.03 -4.67
CA THR A 12 12.00 7.77 -4.23
C THR A 12 12.55 7.19 -2.93
N PHE A 13 13.75 7.59 -2.54
CA PHE A 13 14.40 7.22 -1.31
C PHE A 13 14.21 8.33 -0.26
N GLN A 14 13.96 8.00 1.02
CA GLN A 14 13.67 9.04 2.02
C GLN A 14 14.79 10.08 2.14
N GLN A 15 16.04 9.64 2.11
CA GLN A 15 17.18 10.53 2.15
C GLN A 15 17.18 11.52 0.98
N ASP A 16 16.67 11.13 -0.18
CA ASP A 16 16.64 11.98 -1.37
C ASP A 16 15.59 13.09 -1.30
N LEU A 17 14.68 13.05 -0.33
CA LEU A 17 13.77 14.17 -0.04
C LEU A 17 14.55 15.47 0.23
N GLN A 18 15.77 15.38 0.75
CA GLN A 18 16.66 16.55 0.92
C GLN A 18 16.94 17.30 -0.38
N TYR A 19 16.80 16.64 -1.54
CA TYR A 19 17.04 17.24 -2.86
C TYR A 19 15.77 17.78 -3.51
N SER A 20 14.61 17.67 -2.87
CA SER A 20 13.37 18.28 -3.38
C SER A 20 13.43 19.80 -3.32
N ASP A 21 12.83 20.45 -4.31
CA ASP A 21 12.61 21.91 -4.33
C ASP A 21 11.24 22.29 -3.72
N CYS A 22 10.29 21.34 -3.76
CA CYS A 22 9.01 21.41 -3.07
C CYS A 22 8.60 20.03 -2.56
N ILE A 23 8.07 19.96 -1.34
CA ILE A 23 7.55 18.73 -0.74
C ILE A 23 6.10 18.97 -0.32
N LEU A 24 5.16 18.26 -0.95
CA LEU A 24 3.78 18.20 -0.51
C LEU A 24 3.61 16.99 0.42
N ILE A 25 3.30 17.23 1.69
CA ILE A 25 2.93 16.20 2.65
C ILE A 25 1.40 16.24 2.80
N MET A 26 0.71 15.16 2.47
CA MET A 26 -0.74 15.08 2.52
C MET A 26 -1.19 13.69 3.02
N GLY A 27 -2.17 13.66 3.92
CA GLY A 27 -2.60 12.41 4.55
C GLY A 27 -1.57 11.78 5.48
N SER A 28 -0.64 12.59 6.03
CA SER A 28 0.42 12.14 6.95
C SER A 28 0.83 13.22 7.95
N ASN A 29 0.85 12.88 9.22
CA ASN A 29 1.53 13.67 10.25
C ASN A 29 2.98 13.15 10.39
N MET A 30 3.82 13.42 9.37
CA MET A 30 5.15 12.83 9.23
C MET A 30 6.10 13.19 10.38
N ALA A 31 6.04 14.43 10.88
CA ALA A 31 6.91 14.89 11.96
C ALA A 31 6.73 14.08 13.26
N GLU A 32 5.51 13.62 13.54
CA GLU A 32 5.20 12.83 14.74
C GLU A 32 5.32 11.32 14.51
N ASN A 33 4.92 10.83 13.34
CA ASN A 33 4.80 9.38 13.09
C ASN A 33 5.96 8.78 12.30
N HIS A 34 6.79 9.62 11.65
CA HIS A 34 7.96 9.20 10.89
C HIS A 34 9.14 10.14 11.14
N PRO A 35 9.52 10.38 12.42
CA PRO A 35 10.48 11.45 12.79
C PRO A 35 11.87 11.23 12.18
N VAL A 36 12.32 9.97 12.05
CA VAL A 36 13.62 9.65 11.45
C VAL A 36 13.66 10.02 9.96
N GLY A 37 12.55 9.80 9.23
CA GLY A 37 12.44 10.23 7.83
C GLY A 37 12.25 11.74 7.69
N PHE A 38 11.63 12.37 8.68
CA PHE A 38 11.31 13.81 8.65
C PHE A 38 12.55 14.70 8.69
N GLN A 39 13.70 14.22 9.21
CA GLN A 39 14.98 14.94 9.16
C GLN A 39 15.33 15.38 7.73
N TRP A 40 15.05 14.55 6.73
CA TRP A 40 15.35 14.87 5.33
C TRP A 40 14.44 15.95 4.73
N VAL A 41 13.21 16.04 5.23
CA VAL A 41 12.29 17.14 4.92
C VAL A 41 12.82 18.45 5.50
N MET A 42 13.33 18.42 6.72
CA MET A 42 13.92 19.60 7.36
C MET A 42 15.21 20.05 6.66
N GLU A 43 16.06 19.10 6.21
CA GLU A 43 17.23 19.44 5.40
C GLU A 43 16.86 20.07 4.05
N ALA A 44 15.80 19.58 3.38
CA ALA A 44 15.29 20.23 2.17
C ALA A 44 14.84 21.68 2.46
N ARG A 45 14.08 21.87 3.56
CA ARG A 45 13.62 23.19 3.98
C ARG A 45 14.77 24.17 4.27
N GLU A 46 15.82 23.72 4.97
CA GLU A 46 17.02 24.52 5.25
C GLU A 46 17.75 24.92 3.96
N ARG A 47 17.63 24.15 2.90
CA ARG A 47 18.15 24.47 1.54
C ARG A 47 17.21 25.36 0.74
N GLY A 48 16.09 25.80 1.31
CA GLY A 48 15.13 26.69 0.68
C GLY A 48 13.96 26.00 -0.03
N ALA A 49 13.77 24.69 0.14
CA ALA A 49 12.61 24.00 -0.39
C ALA A 49 11.31 24.46 0.29
N GLN A 50 10.24 24.54 -0.47
CA GLN A 50 8.92 24.73 0.07
C GLN A 50 8.39 23.41 0.66
N VAL A 51 7.93 23.45 1.91
CA VAL A 51 7.27 22.30 2.56
C VAL A 51 5.82 22.67 2.80
N ILE A 52 4.93 21.98 2.11
CA ILE A 52 3.49 22.23 2.17
C ILE A 52 2.84 21.05 2.87
N HIS A 53 1.99 21.33 3.86
CA HIS A 53 1.20 20.31 4.55
C HIS A 53 -0.29 20.54 4.29
N VAL A 54 -0.97 19.52 3.75
CA VAL A 54 -2.41 19.52 3.52
C VAL A 54 -3.04 18.43 4.38
N ASP A 55 -3.83 18.82 5.37
CA ASP A 55 -4.37 17.89 6.37
C ASP A 55 -5.60 18.51 7.06
N PRO A 56 -6.63 17.74 7.41
CA PRO A 56 -7.79 18.25 8.16
C PRO A 56 -7.44 18.88 9.50
N ARG A 57 -6.34 18.47 10.11
CA ARG A 57 -5.88 18.88 11.43
C ARG A 57 -4.55 19.60 11.36
N PHE A 58 -4.40 20.71 12.09
CA PHE A 58 -3.11 21.34 12.31
C PHE A 58 -2.25 20.50 13.26
N THR A 59 -1.11 19.99 12.77
CA THR A 59 -0.23 19.05 13.46
C THR A 59 1.17 19.64 13.66
N ARG A 60 2.08 18.86 14.26
CA ARG A 60 3.51 19.25 14.33
C ARG A 60 4.16 19.33 12.94
N THR A 61 3.70 18.52 11.98
CA THR A 61 4.09 18.67 10.57
C THR A 61 3.64 20.03 10.03
N SER A 62 2.41 20.45 10.32
CA SER A 62 1.89 21.78 9.93
C SER A 62 2.72 22.93 10.54
N ALA A 63 3.10 22.80 11.82
CA ALA A 63 3.88 23.81 12.52
C ALA A 63 5.29 24.00 11.95
N THR A 64 5.84 23.00 11.30
CA THR A 64 7.17 23.02 10.65
C THR A 64 7.09 23.24 9.14
N ALA A 65 5.91 23.19 8.54
CA ALA A 65 5.72 23.47 7.12
C ALA A 65 5.86 24.97 6.80
N THR A 66 6.18 25.29 5.56
CA THR A 66 6.15 26.68 5.06
C THR A 66 4.72 27.16 4.83
N LYS A 67 3.80 26.22 4.56
CA LYS A 67 2.37 26.46 4.39
C LYS A 67 1.56 25.28 4.87
N TRP A 68 0.44 25.52 5.55
CA TRP A 68 -0.58 24.55 5.87
C TRP A 68 -1.90 24.95 5.22
N VAL A 69 -2.60 23.95 4.65
CA VAL A 69 -3.95 24.10 4.11
C VAL A 69 -4.85 23.06 4.76
N GLY A 70 -5.91 23.50 5.40
CA GLY A 70 -6.92 22.61 5.99
C GLY A 70 -7.95 22.19 4.95
N ILE A 71 -8.16 20.89 4.81
CA ILE A 71 -9.23 20.32 3.97
C ILE A 71 -10.08 19.35 4.79
N ARG A 72 -11.25 18.97 4.30
CA ARG A 72 -12.02 17.90 4.92
C ARG A 72 -11.51 16.53 4.51
N ALA A 73 -11.56 15.56 5.42
CA ALA A 73 -11.24 14.18 5.11
C ALA A 73 -12.16 13.63 4.01
N GLY A 74 -11.60 12.90 3.04
CA GLY A 74 -12.33 12.31 1.91
C GLY A 74 -12.48 13.22 0.69
N SER A 75 -11.94 14.44 0.71
CA SER A 75 -11.92 15.35 -0.45
C SER A 75 -10.60 15.34 -1.21
N ASP A 76 -9.74 14.39 -0.94
CA ASP A 76 -8.36 14.33 -1.43
C ASP A 76 -8.28 14.30 -2.96
N ILE A 77 -9.15 13.51 -3.64
CA ILE A 77 -9.17 13.48 -5.10
C ILE A 77 -9.64 14.81 -5.69
N ALA A 78 -10.60 15.50 -5.05
CA ALA A 78 -11.00 16.83 -5.50
C ALA A 78 -9.83 17.80 -5.46
N PHE A 79 -9.04 17.80 -4.37
CA PHE A 79 -7.87 18.66 -4.22
C PHE A 79 -6.75 18.31 -5.21
N LEU A 80 -6.37 17.03 -5.30
CA LEU A 80 -5.31 16.56 -6.19
C LEU A 80 -5.72 16.61 -7.67
N GLY A 81 -6.98 16.29 -7.98
CA GLY A 81 -7.57 16.43 -9.33
C GLY A 81 -7.58 17.88 -9.80
N GLY A 82 -7.84 18.81 -8.89
CA GLY A 82 -7.67 20.24 -9.16
C GLY A 82 -6.23 20.61 -9.52
N ILE A 83 -5.22 20.00 -8.88
CA ILE A 83 -3.80 20.20 -9.24
C ILE A 83 -3.54 19.65 -10.65
N VAL A 84 -4.11 18.46 -10.99
CA VAL A 84 -4.00 17.92 -12.36
C VAL A 84 -4.62 18.90 -13.36
N ASN A 85 -5.84 19.42 -13.09
CA ASN A 85 -6.47 20.42 -13.95
C ASN A 85 -5.61 21.67 -14.11
N TYR A 86 -5.09 22.21 -13.00
CA TYR A 86 -4.22 23.39 -13.01
C TYR A 86 -2.99 23.19 -13.90
N ILE A 87 -2.32 22.02 -13.80
CA ILE A 87 -1.17 21.67 -14.65
C ILE A 87 -1.56 21.68 -16.14
N LEU A 88 -2.71 21.08 -16.48
CA LEU A 88 -3.15 20.91 -17.85
C LEU A 88 -3.71 22.21 -18.47
N GLU A 89 -4.47 23.00 -17.68
CA GLU A 89 -5.05 24.27 -18.13
C GLU A 89 -3.97 25.35 -18.36
N HIS A 90 -2.97 25.41 -17.47
CA HIS A 90 -1.89 26.38 -17.54
C HIS A 90 -0.64 25.87 -18.27
N GLU A 91 -0.72 24.74 -18.97
CA GLU A 91 0.36 24.14 -19.76
C GLU A 91 1.68 23.97 -18.98
N ARG A 92 1.57 23.53 -17.70
CA ARG A 92 2.70 23.39 -16.77
C ARG A 92 3.32 21.99 -16.75
N TRP A 93 2.92 21.07 -17.63
CA TRP A 93 3.49 19.73 -17.71
C TRP A 93 4.88 19.75 -18.36
N PHE A 94 5.70 18.74 -18.06
CA PHE A 94 7.00 18.57 -18.69
C PHE A 94 6.83 17.81 -20.02
N ASP A 95 6.66 18.54 -21.12
CA ASP A 95 6.23 18.03 -22.43
C ASP A 95 7.05 16.84 -22.93
N GLU A 96 8.40 16.94 -22.96
CA GLU A 96 9.26 15.88 -23.46
C GLU A 96 9.16 14.61 -22.61
N TYR A 97 9.10 14.75 -21.27
CA TYR A 97 8.95 13.63 -20.35
C TYR A 97 7.59 12.94 -20.54
N VAL A 98 6.51 13.70 -20.60
CA VAL A 98 5.14 13.18 -20.76
C VAL A 98 4.99 12.42 -22.06
N LYS A 99 5.48 12.98 -23.18
CA LYS A 99 5.40 12.36 -24.52
C LYS A 99 6.21 11.08 -24.67
N ARG A 100 7.31 10.97 -23.93
CA ARG A 100 8.29 9.89 -24.14
C ARG A 100 8.21 8.80 -23.09
N TYR A 101 7.80 9.13 -21.86
CA TYR A 101 7.89 8.24 -20.72
C TYR A 101 6.54 7.85 -20.14
N THR A 102 5.43 8.30 -20.76
CA THR A 102 4.07 7.95 -20.29
C THR A 102 3.20 7.47 -21.43
N ASN A 103 2.07 6.83 -21.09
CA ASN A 103 1.06 6.45 -22.08
C ASN A 103 0.16 7.61 -22.56
N ALA A 104 0.60 8.86 -22.38
CA ALA A 104 -0.14 10.05 -22.85
C ALA A 104 -0.49 10.03 -24.35
N PRO A 105 0.40 9.54 -25.27
CA PRO A 105 0.14 9.47 -26.69
C PRO A 105 -0.87 8.39 -27.12
N VAL A 106 -1.10 7.37 -26.26
CA VAL A 106 -1.90 6.19 -26.63
C VAL A 106 -3.37 6.56 -26.84
N VAL A 107 -3.97 6.04 -27.92
CA VAL A 107 -5.35 6.29 -28.31
C VAL A 107 -6.27 5.25 -27.66
N ILE A 108 -7.34 5.69 -27.01
CA ILE A 108 -8.35 4.83 -26.39
C ILE A 108 -9.43 4.47 -27.39
N ASN A 109 -9.98 3.25 -27.27
CA ASN A 109 -11.04 2.79 -28.17
C ASN A 109 -12.32 3.64 -28.10
N GLU A 110 -13.17 3.52 -29.10
CA GLU A 110 -14.37 4.35 -29.27
C GLU A 110 -15.49 4.05 -28.26
N LYS A 111 -15.45 2.89 -27.61
CA LYS A 111 -16.46 2.48 -26.63
C LYS A 111 -16.28 3.14 -25.25
N TYR A 112 -15.12 3.71 -24.99
CA TYR A 112 -14.86 4.39 -23.73
C TYR A 112 -15.70 5.68 -23.64
N GLU A 113 -16.44 5.81 -22.56
CA GLU A 113 -17.11 7.04 -22.13
C GLU A 113 -16.72 7.36 -20.68
N ASP A 114 -16.57 8.64 -20.43
CA ASP A 114 -16.06 9.18 -19.16
C ASP A 114 -17.19 9.48 -18.16
N THR A 115 -16.81 9.62 -16.89
CA THR A 115 -17.69 10.10 -15.81
C THR A 115 -18.36 11.44 -16.10
N GLU A 116 -17.75 12.26 -16.95
CA GLU A 116 -18.30 13.52 -17.44
C GLU A 116 -19.59 13.33 -18.27
N VAL A 117 -19.66 12.24 -19.04
CA VAL A 117 -20.80 11.88 -19.88
C VAL A 117 -21.82 11.06 -19.09
N LEU A 118 -21.34 10.20 -18.19
CA LEU A 118 -22.15 9.20 -17.50
C LEU A 118 -22.44 9.56 -16.03
N ASP A 119 -22.35 10.85 -15.67
CA ASP A 119 -22.70 11.39 -14.36
C ASP A 119 -22.09 10.64 -13.16
N GLY A 120 -20.77 10.38 -13.24
CA GLY A 120 -20.00 9.72 -12.18
C GLY A 120 -19.78 8.23 -12.38
N PHE A 121 -20.20 7.65 -13.50
CA PHE A 121 -19.86 6.30 -13.90
C PHE A 121 -18.91 6.31 -15.11
N PHE A 122 -18.16 5.26 -15.29
CA PHE A 122 -17.44 4.98 -16.53
C PHE A 122 -18.26 4.03 -17.40
N SER A 123 -17.93 3.97 -18.71
CA SER A 123 -18.57 3.01 -19.63
C SER A 123 -18.41 1.56 -19.13
N GLY A 124 -19.40 0.76 -19.45
CA GLY A 124 -19.47 -0.65 -19.05
C GLY A 124 -20.02 -0.92 -17.65
N TRP A 125 -20.58 0.10 -16.98
CA TRP A 125 -21.21 -0.10 -15.67
C TRP A 125 -22.47 -0.95 -15.76
N ASP A 126 -22.51 -2.03 -14.96
CA ASP A 126 -23.71 -2.83 -14.73
C ASP A 126 -23.91 -3.01 -13.21
N PRO A 127 -24.98 -2.40 -12.64
CA PRO A 127 -25.26 -2.50 -11.21
C PRO A 127 -25.73 -3.90 -10.77
N ASP A 128 -26.21 -4.72 -11.69
CA ASP A 128 -26.79 -6.04 -11.43
C ASP A 128 -25.74 -7.17 -11.57
N GLU A 129 -24.57 -6.87 -12.14
CA GLU A 129 -23.49 -7.82 -12.28
C GLU A 129 -22.65 -7.91 -11.00
N GLY A 130 -22.33 -9.15 -10.58
CA GLY A 130 -21.55 -9.41 -9.38
C GLY A 130 -22.25 -8.99 -8.07
N ARG A 131 -21.48 -8.90 -7.00
CA ARG A 131 -22.03 -8.54 -5.65
C ARG A 131 -22.19 -7.04 -5.42
N TYR A 132 -21.38 -6.23 -6.08
CA TYR A 132 -21.30 -4.78 -5.86
C TYR A 132 -21.43 -3.97 -7.16
N GLY A 133 -22.07 -4.54 -8.19
CA GLY A 133 -22.01 -4.05 -9.55
C GLY A 133 -20.65 -4.30 -10.20
N GLU A 134 -20.55 -4.30 -11.51
CA GLU A 134 -19.28 -4.48 -12.22
C GLU A 134 -19.15 -3.56 -13.43
N TYR A 135 -17.90 -3.36 -13.87
CA TYR A 135 -17.59 -2.68 -15.11
C TYR A 135 -17.15 -3.69 -16.19
N ASP A 136 -17.72 -3.61 -17.38
CA ASP A 136 -17.12 -4.20 -18.57
C ASP A 136 -15.89 -3.38 -18.98
N ILE A 137 -14.70 -3.77 -18.46
CA ILE A 137 -13.44 -3.07 -18.70
C ILE A 137 -12.96 -3.20 -20.14
N THR A 138 -13.60 -4.02 -21.00
CA THR A 138 -13.27 -4.06 -22.42
C THR A 138 -13.52 -2.72 -23.11
N THR A 139 -14.43 -1.92 -22.54
CA THR A 139 -14.70 -0.55 -23.00
C THR A 139 -13.53 0.41 -22.75
N TRP A 140 -12.59 0.10 -21.84
CA TRP A 140 -11.44 0.94 -21.47
C TRP A 140 -10.17 0.63 -22.25
N ALA A 141 -10.20 -0.38 -23.13
CA ALA A 141 -9.02 -0.84 -23.86
C ALA A 141 -8.44 0.26 -24.79
N TYR A 142 -7.17 0.15 -25.08
CA TYR A 142 -6.52 0.94 -26.13
C TYR A 142 -7.05 0.57 -27.51
N LYS A 143 -7.08 1.52 -28.42
CA LYS A 143 -7.48 1.29 -29.82
C LYS A 143 -6.46 0.38 -30.51
N GLY A 144 -6.96 -0.66 -31.19
CA GLY A 144 -6.12 -1.66 -31.87
C GLY A 144 -5.69 -2.84 -30.99
N THR A 145 -5.85 -2.75 -29.66
CA THR A 145 -5.57 -3.87 -28.77
C THR A 145 -6.82 -4.75 -28.56
N LYS A 146 -6.62 -6.04 -28.39
CA LYS A 146 -7.70 -6.91 -27.92
C LYS A 146 -7.81 -6.76 -26.41
N ALA A 147 -8.92 -6.21 -25.94
CA ALA A 147 -9.23 -6.26 -24.51
C ALA A 147 -9.26 -7.72 -24.05
N GLN A 148 -8.59 -8.04 -22.97
CA GLN A 148 -8.87 -9.28 -22.29
C GLN A 148 -10.31 -9.20 -21.80
N THR A 149 -11.16 -10.11 -22.24
CA THR A 149 -12.51 -10.28 -21.72
C THR A 149 -12.39 -10.44 -20.20
N ALA A 150 -13.22 -9.69 -19.48
CA ALA A 150 -13.29 -9.88 -18.05
C ALA A 150 -13.53 -11.34 -17.76
N PRO A 151 -12.69 -12.02 -16.96
CA PRO A 151 -13.03 -13.33 -16.47
C PRO A 151 -14.35 -13.23 -15.70
N ASN A 152 -15.14 -14.31 -15.67
CA ASN A 152 -16.40 -14.43 -14.95
C ASN A 152 -16.32 -13.88 -13.52
N SER A 153 -17.46 -13.59 -12.89
CA SER A 153 -17.60 -13.04 -11.53
C SER A 153 -16.72 -13.71 -10.44
N LYS A 154 -16.32 -14.97 -10.61
CA LYS A 154 -15.32 -15.63 -9.77
C LYS A 154 -13.91 -15.05 -9.90
N ALA A 155 -13.57 -14.48 -11.04
CA ALA A 155 -12.29 -13.83 -11.27
C ALA A 155 -12.28 -12.36 -10.80
N SER A 156 -13.42 -11.78 -10.47
CA SER A 156 -13.44 -10.46 -9.82
C SER A 156 -12.84 -10.50 -8.41
N LEU A 157 -12.93 -11.65 -7.75
CA LEU A 157 -12.30 -11.87 -6.43
C LEU A 157 -10.76 -11.89 -6.52
N THR A 158 -10.21 -12.22 -7.67
CA THR A 158 -8.77 -12.29 -7.91
C THR A 158 -8.21 -11.05 -8.60
N ARG A 159 -9.07 -10.13 -9.07
CA ARG A 159 -8.65 -8.87 -9.69
C ARG A 159 -8.03 -7.87 -8.72
N GLY A 160 -8.29 -7.96 -7.43
CA GLY A 160 -7.49 -7.30 -6.40
C GLY A 160 -6.00 -7.62 -6.53
N GLU A 161 -5.66 -8.78 -7.09
CA GLU A 161 -4.30 -9.21 -7.40
C GLU A 161 -3.60 -8.35 -8.44
N GLN A 162 -4.31 -7.94 -9.47
CA GLN A 162 -3.72 -7.15 -10.56
C GLN A 162 -3.59 -5.67 -10.21
N SER A 163 -4.35 -5.18 -9.23
CA SER A 163 -4.45 -3.76 -8.96
C SER A 163 -3.55 -3.24 -7.86
N GLY A 164 -3.14 -4.05 -6.90
CA GLY A 164 -2.51 -3.53 -5.69
C GLY A 164 -1.01 -3.73 -5.57
N HIS A 165 -0.45 -4.78 -6.15
CA HIS A 165 0.87 -5.27 -5.76
C HIS A 165 1.84 -5.60 -6.88
N GLY A 166 1.90 -4.83 -7.87
CA GLY A 166 2.65 -5.07 -9.08
C GLY A 166 1.69 -5.76 -10.03
N GLY A 167 0.78 -4.96 -10.54
CA GLY A 167 0.05 -5.42 -11.68
C GLY A 167 1.07 -6.08 -12.57
N HIS A 168 0.98 -7.37 -12.77
CA HIS A 168 1.53 -7.94 -13.96
C HIS A 168 1.18 -6.90 -14.99
N GLY A 169 2.13 -6.26 -15.65
CA GLY A 169 1.82 -5.35 -16.73
C GLY A 169 0.83 -6.07 -17.61
N GLY A 170 -0.40 -6.16 -17.10
CA GLY A 170 -1.38 -7.18 -17.40
C GLY A 170 -1.67 -7.03 -18.82
N GLY A 171 -1.09 -7.91 -19.58
CA GLY A 171 -1.19 -8.01 -20.98
C GLY A 171 -1.72 -6.75 -21.64
N LEU A 172 -0.84 -5.90 -22.10
CA LEU A 172 -1.06 -5.41 -23.45
C LEU A 172 -1.28 -6.70 -24.22
N SER A 173 -2.53 -6.99 -24.56
CA SER A 173 -2.94 -8.24 -25.15
C SER A 173 -1.94 -8.61 -26.24
N HIS A 174 -1.73 -9.92 -26.45
CA HIS A 174 -1.07 -10.44 -27.65
C HIS A 174 -1.79 -9.85 -28.88
N GLY A 175 -1.37 -8.68 -29.36
CA GLY A 175 -1.98 -7.92 -30.43
C GLY A 175 -1.00 -6.89 -30.96
N GLU A 176 -1.41 -6.19 -32.01
CA GLU A 176 -0.64 -5.10 -32.57
C GLU A 176 -0.39 -4.01 -31.49
N PRO A 177 0.73 -3.27 -31.55
CA PRO A 177 0.98 -2.14 -30.67
C PRO A 177 -0.21 -1.17 -30.70
N PRO A 178 -0.56 -0.51 -29.57
CA PRO A 178 -1.65 0.44 -29.55
C PRO A 178 -1.35 1.63 -30.50
N GLU A 179 -2.42 2.17 -31.08
CA GLU A 179 -2.32 3.40 -31.87
C GLU A 179 -1.85 4.57 -30.99
N GLU A 180 -0.87 5.33 -31.48
CA GLU A 180 -0.30 6.48 -30.76
C GLU A 180 -0.39 7.77 -31.58
N ASP A 181 -0.67 8.88 -30.89
CA ASP A 181 -0.51 10.23 -31.40
C ASP A 181 0.53 11.02 -30.57
N LYS A 182 1.76 11.03 -31.02
CA LYS A 182 2.87 11.76 -30.34
C LYS A 182 2.70 13.29 -30.36
N THR A 183 1.73 13.83 -31.14
CA THR A 183 1.40 15.25 -31.09
C THR A 183 0.52 15.59 -29.88
N LEU A 184 -0.11 14.61 -29.25
CA LEU A 184 -1.09 14.73 -28.17
C LEU A 184 -2.35 15.52 -28.59
N GLN A 185 -2.68 15.58 -29.89
CA GLN A 185 -3.84 16.32 -30.40
C GLN A 185 -5.04 15.42 -30.72
N HIS A 186 -4.84 14.14 -30.92
CA HIS A 186 -5.94 13.21 -31.18
C HIS A 186 -6.96 13.25 -30.03
N PRO A 187 -8.26 13.50 -30.32
CA PRO A 187 -9.26 13.72 -29.27
C PRO A 187 -9.46 12.53 -28.31
N ARG A 188 -9.03 11.36 -28.71
CA ARG A 188 -9.11 10.13 -27.89
C ARG A 188 -7.75 9.65 -27.40
N CYS A 189 -6.65 10.41 -27.55
CA CYS A 189 -5.42 10.04 -26.85
C CYS A 189 -5.58 10.26 -25.34
N VAL A 190 -4.85 9.50 -24.55
CA VAL A 190 -4.90 9.57 -23.08
C VAL A 190 -4.76 11.00 -22.57
N PHE A 191 -3.87 11.78 -23.15
CA PHE A 191 -3.65 13.17 -22.76
C PHE A 191 -4.91 14.04 -22.90
N GLN A 192 -5.62 13.94 -24.05
CA GLN A 192 -6.84 14.72 -24.26
C GLN A 192 -8.02 14.21 -23.44
N ILE A 193 -8.08 12.90 -23.17
CA ILE A 193 -9.08 12.33 -22.25
C ILE A 193 -8.82 12.87 -20.83
N LEU A 194 -7.57 12.83 -20.38
CA LEU A 194 -7.18 13.35 -19.07
C LEU A 194 -7.54 14.85 -18.92
N LYS A 195 -7.29 15.64 -19.95
CA LYS A 195 -7.62 17.07 -19.98
C LYS A 195 -9.12 17.31 -19.81
N ARG A 196 -9.97 16.55 -20.52
CA ARG A 196 -11.44 16.66 -20.39
C ARG A 196 -11.93 16.17 -19.04
N HIS A 197 -11.44 15.04 -18.58
CA HIS A 197 -11.82 14.42 -17.30
C HIS A 197 -11.61 15.37 -16.11
N PHE A 198 -10.48 16.04 -16.06
CA PHE A 198 -10.16 16.94 -14.95
C PHE A 198 -10.62 18.40 -15.17
N ALA A 199 -11.17 18.77 -16.31
CA ALA A 199 -11.56 20.16 -16.63
C ALA A 199 -12.55 20.78 -15.63
N ARG A 200 -13.42 19.99 -14.99
CA ARG A 200 -14.37 20.51 -14.00
C ARG A 200 -13.79 20.68 -12.61
N TYR A 201 -12.58 20.21 -12.34
CA TYR A 201 -11.91 20.42 -11.06
C TYR A 201 -11.28 21.83 -10.97
N THR A 202 -12.13 22.86 -11.11
CA THR A 202 -11.70 24.26 -11.05
C THR A 202 -11.33 24.64 -9.61
N PRO A 203 -10.57 25.74 -9.38
CA PRO A 203 -10.24 26.21 -8.03
C PRO A 203 -11.48 26.45 -7.16
N GLU A 204 -12.59 26.93 -7.73
CA GLU A 204 -13.85 27.18 -7.03
C GLU A 204 -14.50 25.87 -6.59
N LEU A 205 -14.54 24.88 -7.48
CA LEU A 205 -15.10 23.56 -7.15
C LEU A 205 -14.25 22.85 -6.11
N VAL A 206 -12.90 22.92 -6.22
CA VAL A 206 -11.99 22.39 -5.21
C VAL A 206 -12.24 23.04 -3.86
N ALA A 207 -12.39 24.36 -3.82
CA ALA A 207 -12.70 25.09 -2.59
C ALA A 207 -14.05 24.65 -2.00
N GLU A 208 -15.08 24.47 -2.82
CA GLU A 208 -16.39 23.98 -2.42
C GLU A 208 -16.32 22.54 -1.87
N ALA A 209 -15.64 21.65 -2.56
CA ALA A 209 -15.50 20.23 -2.15
C ALA A 209 -14.63 20.07 -0.91
N CYS A 210 -13.52 20.81 -0.80
CA CYS A 210 -12.50 20.61 0.23
C CYS A 210 -12.67 21.50 1.46
N GLY A 211 -13.37 22.64 1.32
CA GLY A 211 -13.53 23.61 2.41
C GLY A 211 -12.34 24.55 2.63
N CYS A 212 -11.35 24.54 1.74
CA CYS A 212 -10.27 25.54 1.67
C CYS A 212 -10.69 26.73 0.81
N THR A 213 -9.86 27.77 0.67
CA THR A 213 -10.13 28.84 -0.28
C THR A 213 -9.50 28.55 -1.65
N PRO A 214 -10.05 29.15 -2.77
CA PRO A 214 -9.42 29.01 -4.09
C PRO A 214 -7.95 29.47 -4.09
N GLU A 215 -7.62 30.54 -3.36
CA GLU A 215 -6.27 31.10 -3.27
C GLU A 215 -5.32 30.15 -2.52
N GLU A 216 -5.79 29.51 -1.45
CA GLU A 216 -5.01 28.50 -0.72
C GLU A 216 -4.68 27.32 -1.64
N PHE A 217 -5.66 26.83 -2.40
CA PHE A 217 -5.48 25.76 -3.38
C PHE A 217 -4.50 26.16 -4.49
N VAL A 218 -4.73 27.30 -5.17
CA VAL A 218 -3.89 27.77 -6.27
C VAL A 218 -2.44 27.94 -5.82
N ALA A 219 -2.22 28.45 -4.60
CA ALA A 219 -0.88 28.58 -4.05
C ALA A 219 -0.14 27.23 -3.90
N VAL A 220 -0.85 26.14 -3.63
CA VAL A 220 -0.26 24.78 -3.58
C VAL A 220 0.04 24.27 -4.98
N ALA A 221 -0.90 24.41 -5.91
CA ALA A 221 -0.73 23.98 -7.30
C ALA A 221 0.45 24.72 -7.98
N GLU A 222 0.52 26.05 -7.81
CA GLU A 222 1.61 26.86 -8.33
C GLU A 222 2.96 26.52 -7.71
N ALA A 223 3.01 26.25 -6.40
CA ALA A 223 4.26 25.85 -5.74
C ALA A 223 4.83 24.54 -6.31
N LEU A 224 3.97 23.55 -6.57
CA LEU A 224 4.39 22.29 -7.20
C LEU A 224 4.86 22.52 -8.64
N CYS A 225 4.11 23.29 -9.44
CA CYS A 225 4.46 23.60 -10.82
C CYS A 225 5.76 24.41 -10.93
N ALA A 226 5.94 25.44 -10.11
CA ALA A 226 7.14 26.28 -10.12
C ALA A 226 8.41 25.54 -9.65
N ASN A 227 8.24 24.47 -8.89
CA ASN A 227 9.32 23.64 -8.38
C ASN A 227 9.41 22.27 -9.05
N SER A 228 8.97 22.14 -10.29
CA SER A 228 9.07 20.95 -11.12
C SER A 228 9.54 21.29 -12.53
N GLY A 229 9.72 20.27 -13.37
CA GLY A 229 10.20 20.44 -14.74
C GLY A 229 11.70 20.17 -14.87
N ARG A 230 12.35 20.73 -15.90
CA ARG A 230 13.73 20.37 -16.28
C ARG A 230 14.74 20.53 -15.14
N GLU A 231 14.75 21.67 -14.44
CA GLU A 231 15.77 22.05 -13.46
C GLU A 231 15.38 21.78 -12.00
N ARG A 232 14.13 21.47 -11.76
CA ARG A 232 13.57 21.30 -10.40
C ARG A 232 12.75 20.04 -10.29
N THR A 233 12.59 19.55 -9.06
CA THR A 233 11.74 18.39 -8.75
C THR A 233 10.96 18.62 -7.48
N SER A 234 9.74 18.12 -7.45
CA SER A 234 8.91 18.07 -6.25
C SER A 234 8.61 16.63 -5.85
N SER A 235 8.43 16.42 -4.55
CA SER A 235 7.97 15.13 -3.98
C SER A 235 6.58 15.25 -3.38
N ILE A 236 5.80 14.18 -3.48
CA ILE A 236 4.55 14.00 -2.74
C ILE A 236 4.74 12.90 -1.71
N VAL A 237 4.42 13.19 -0.45
CA VAL A 237 4.60 12.28 0.69
C VAL A 237 3.25 12.00 1.32
N TYR A 238 2.89 10.72 1.50
CA TYR A 238 1.61 10.32 2.06
C TYR A 238 1.72 9.13 3.02
N ALA A 239 0.68 8.94 3.83
CA ALA A 239 0.52 7.78 4.70
C ALA A 239 -0.94 7.28 4.70
N VAL A 240 -1.36 6.64 5.79
CA VAL A 240 -2.71 6.03 5.91
C VAL A 240 -3.87 7.03 5.86
N GLY A 241 -3.62 8.33 5.98
CA GLY A 241 -4.63 9.35 5.72
C GLY A 241 -5.26 9.25 4.33
N TRP A 242 -4.50 8.75 3.34
CA TRP A 242 -5.01 8.51 1.99
C TRP A 242 -5.55 7.09 1.79
N THR A 243 -4.88 6.08 2.37
CA THR A 243 -5.24 4.69 2.08
C THR A 243 -6.54 4.25 2.75
N GLN A 244 -6.91 4.86 3.88
CA GLN A 244 -8.08 4.45 4.68
C GLN A 244 -9.37 5.16 4.24
N HIS A 245 -9.65 5.13 2.92
CA HIS A 245 -10.87 5.60 2.25
C HIS A 245 -11.33 4.58 1.22
N THR A 246 -12.60 4.62 0.85
CA THR A 246 -13.17 3.78 -0.23
C THR A 246 -12.63 4.11 -1.63
N VAL A 247 -11.81 5.15 -1.74
CA VAL A 247 -11.11 5.61 -2.96
C VAL A 247 -9.60 5.72 -2.75
N GLY A 248 -9.05 5.02 -1.77
CA GLY A 248 -7.65 5.17 -1.35
C GLY A 248 -6.64 4.90 -2.46
N VAL A 249 -6.88 3.89 -3.30
CA VAL A 249 -6.04 3.59 -4.46
C VAL A 249 -6.07 4.73 -5.47
N GLN A 250 -7.22 5.29 -5.76
CA GLN A 250 -7.38 6.39 -6.72
C GLN A 250 -6.78 7.72 -6.20
N ILE A 251 -6.79 7.98 -4.90
CA ILE A 251 -6.07 9.13 -4.31
C ILE A 251 -4.58 9.04 -4.63
N ILE A 252 -3.97 7.88 -4.38
CA ILE A 252 -2.54 7.64 -4.65
C ILE A 252 -2.24 7.73 -6.15
N ARG A 253 -3.14 7.24 -6.99
CA ARG A 253 -3.02 7.36 -8.44
C ARG A 253 -3.05 8.81 -8.92
N THR A 254 -3.90 9.66 -8.33
CA THR A 254 -3.92 11.09 -8.67
C THR A 254 -2.57 11.74 -8.40
N ALA A 255 -1.94 11.40 -7.26
CA ALA A 255 -0.57 11.85 -6.97
C ALA A 255 0.46 11.32 -7.99
N ALA A 256 0.33 10.08 -8.43
CA ALA A 256 1.19 9.50 -9.47
C ALA A 256 1.03 10.24 -10.80
N ILE A 257 -0.20 10.58 -11.21
CA ILE A 257 -0.49 11.38 -12.40
C ILE A 257 0.19 12.75 -12.31
N ILE A 258 0.05 13.46 -11.18
CA ILE A 258 0.72 14.75 -10.96
C ILE A 258 2.25 14.62 -11.16
N GLN A 259 2.85 13.61 -10.55
CA GLN A 259 4.30 13.41 -10.60
C GLN A 259 4.80 12.99 -11.99
N LEU A 260 4.00 12.26 -12.76
CA LEU A 260 4.30 11.95 -14.17
C LEU A 260 4.16 13.19 -15.07
N LEU A 261 3.09 13.96 -14.93
CA LEU A 261 2.90 15.19 -15.71
C LEU A 261 4.01 16.20 -15.46
N LEU A 262 4.46 16.34 -14.21
CA LEU A 262 5.53 17.26 -13.83
C LEU A 262 6.94 16.70 -14.08
N GLY A 263 7.08 15.44 -14.54
CA GLY A 263 8.37 14.81 -14.85
C GLY A 263 9.27 14.59 -13.63
N ASN A 264 8.71 14.28 -12.47
CA ASN A 264 9.46 14.16 -11.23
C ASN A 264 9.94 12.74 -10.89
N VAL A 265 9.26 11.69 -11.41
CA VAL A 265 9.59 10.30 -11.07
C VAL A 265 10.95 9.90 -11.65
N GLY A 266 11.75 9.18 -10.89
CA GLY A 266 13.08 8.70 -11.28
C GLY A 266 14.18 9.75 -11.19
N ARG A 267 13.91 10.92 -10.62
CA ARG A 267 14.84 12.05 -10.52
C ARG A 267 15.12 12.45 -9.07
N PRO A 268 16.32 13.00 -8.75
CA PRO A 268 16.67 13.40 -7.39
C PRO A 268 15.66 14.35 -6.76
N GLY A 269 15.13 13.97 -5.60
CA GLY A 269 14.13 14.74 -4.86
C GLY A 269 12.75 14.78 -5.50
N GLY A 270 12.47 13.90 -6.46
CA GLY A 270 11.19 13.77 -7.12
C GLY A 270 10.47 12.46 -6.84
N GLY A 271 9.19 12.38 -7.16
CA GLY A 271 8.38 11.17 -7.06
C GLY A 271 7.43 11.11 -5.87
N VAL A 272 6.95 9.91 -5.58
CA VAL A 272 5.96 9.65 -4.53
C VAL A 272 6.60 8.83 -3.40
N MET A 273 6.54 9.35 -2.18
CA MET A 273 6.99 8.68 -0.96
C MET A 273 5.78 8.14 -0.19
N ALA A 274 5.59 6.83 -0.26
CA ALA A 274 4.63 6.13 0.58
C ALA A 274 5.25 5.88 1.96
N LEU A 275 4.75 6.51 3.00
CA LEU A 275 5.19 6.26 4.37
C LEU A 275 4.40 5.10 4.96
N ARG A 276 5.06 3.95 5.11
CA ARG A 276 4.45 2.77 5.71
C ARG A 276 4.54 2.84 7.24
N GLY A 277 3.52 2.38 7.95
CA GLY A 277 3.50 2.39 9.42
C GLY A 277 4.42 1.33 10.01
N HIS A 278 4.37 0.14 9.46
CA HIS A 278 5.16 -1.01 9.90
C HIS A 278 6.58 -0.95 9.30
N ALA A 279 7.61 -1.24 10.11
CA ALA A 279 9.02 -1.11 9.71
C ALA A 279 9.42 -2.00 8.53
N SER A 280 8.84 -3.19 8.41
CA SER A 280 9.11 -4.17 7.34
C SER A 280 7.93 -4.42 6.41
N ILE A 281 6.97 -3.50 6.30
CA ILE A 281 5.75 -3.75 5.51
C ILE A 281 6.05 -3.97 4.02
N GLN A 282 7.09 -3.34 3.47
CA GLN A 282 7.51 -3.62 2.10
C GLN A 282 8.04 -5.04 1.99
N GLY A 283 8.89 -5.47 2.94
CA GLY A 283 9.42 -6.83 2.99
C GLY A 283 8.35 -7.88 3.19
N SER A 284 7.41 -7.65 4.09
CA SER A 284 6.24 -8.53 4.29
C SER A 284 5.47 -8.73 2.99
N THR A 285 5.20 -7.65 2.26
CA THR A 285 4.49 -7.72 0.98
C THR A 285 5.33 -8.42 -0.10
N ASP A 286 6.64 -8.12 -0.19
CA ASP A 286 7.54 -8.76 -1.15
C ASP A 286 7.65 -10.28 -0.95
N LEU A 287 7.51 -10.76 0.30
CA LEU A 287 7.61 -12.17 0.69
C LEU A 287 6.24 -12.83 0.92
N ALA A 288 5.19 -12.20 0.41
CA ALA A 288 3.84 -12.71 0.34
C ALA A 288 3.12 -12.94 1.68
N THR A 289 2.96 -11.89 2.48
CA THR A 289 2.00 -11.92 3.59
C THR A 289 0.55 -11.71 3.13
N LEU A 290 0.31 -11.37 1.87
CA LEU A 290 -1.03 -11.25 1.30
C LEU A 290 -1.50 -12.62 0.78
N PHE A 291 -2.79 -12.94 0.99
CA PHE A 291 -3.36 -14.25 0.68
C PHE A 291 -3.26 -14.65 -0.80
N ASN A 292 -3.21 -13.67 -1.69
CA ASN A 292 -3.40 -13.82 -3.14
C ASN A 292 -2.10 -13.77 -3.95
N ILE A 293 -0.94 -13.66 -3.30
CA ILE A 293 0.36 -13.64 -3.97
C ILE A 293 1.35 -14.63 -3.35
N LEU A 294 2.30 -15.06 -4.17
CA LEU A 294 3.51 -15.78 -3.79
C LEU A 294 4.69 -14.80 -3.67
N PRO A 295 5.83 -15.21 -3.08
CA PRO A 295 7.01 -14.36 -3.00
C PRO A 295 7.39 -13.74 -4.35
N GLY A 296 7.78 -12.46 -4.32
CA GLY A 296 8.14 -11.72 -5.53
C GLY A 296 6.96 -11.32 -6.40
N TYR A 297 5.75 -11.24 -5.85
CA TYR A 297 4.52 -10.83 -6.54
C TYR A 297 4.04 -11.80 -7.64
N LEU A 298 4.45 -13.04 -7.60
CA LEU A 298 3.83 -14.08 -8.41
C LEU A 298 2.40 -14.32 -7.91
N SER A 299 1.45 -14.57 -8.80
CA SER A 299 0.05 -14.79 -8.42
C SER A 299 -0.12 -16.13 -7.71
N MET A 300 -1.01 -16.20 -6.72
CA MET A 300 -1.43 -17.46 -6.13
C MET A 300 -2.27 -18.25 -7.15
N PRO A 301 -2.05 -19.56 -7.32
CA PRO A 301 -2.88 -20.38 -8.21
C PRO A 301 -4.36 -20.37 -7.80
N GLN A 302 -5.25 -20.45 -8.79
CA GLN A 302 -6.70 -20.43 -8.58
C GLN A 302 -7.27 -21.84 -8.63
N SER A 303 -8.24 -22.16 -7.78
CA SER A 303 -8.85 -23.49 -7.70
C SER A 303 -9.63 -23.89 -8.97
N TYR A 304 -10.12 -22.90 -9.71
CA TYR A 304 -10.87 -23.09 -10.96
C TYR A 304 -9.99 -23.03 -12.22
N SER A 305 -8.68 -22.75 -12.08
CA SER A 305 -7.76 -22.72 -13.20
C SER A 305 -7.29 -24.13 -13.51
N GLU A 306 -7.66 -24.63 -14.68
CA GLU A 306 -7.19 -25.92 -15.19
C GLU A 306 -5.90 -25.73 -16.00
N GLY A 307 -5.05 -26.75 -16.12
CA GLY A 307 -3.88 -26.76 -17.03
C GLY A 307 -2.51 -26.71 -16.37
N GLY A 308 -2.43 -26.77 -15.02
CA GLY A 308 -1.15 -26.95 -14.32
C GLY A 308 -0.17 -25.79 -14.45
N LEU A 309 1.13 -26.09 -14.31
CA LEU A 309 2.22 -25.10 -14.35
C LEU A 309 2.31 -24.39 -15.70
N GLU A 310 2.09 -25.08 -16.82
CA GLU A 310 2.18 -24.48 -18.16
C GLU A 310 1.15 -23.36 -18.33
N HIS A 311 -0.11 -23.63 -17.99
CA HIS A 311 -1.17 -22.61 -18.05
C HIS A 311 -0.92 -21.44 -17.09
N TYR A 312 -0.42 -21.74 -15.88
CA TYR A 312 -0.03 -20.70 -14.92
C TYR A 312 1.05 -19.79 -15.52
N ILE A 313 2.11 -20.35 -16.11
CA ILE A 313 3.18 -19.58 -16.73
C ILE A 313 2.66 -18.71 -17.87
N GLU A 314 1.80 -19.25 -18.73
CA GLU A 314 1.19 -18.48 -19.82
C GLU A 314 0.39 -17.28 -19.31
N SER A 315 -0.35 -17.46 -18.22
CA SER A 315 -1.16 -16.40 -17.61
C SER A 315 -0.31 -15.36 -16.86
N ALA A 316 0.83 -15.77 -16.29
CA ALA A 316 1.72 -14.92 -15.52
C ALA A 316 2.72 -14.13 -16.36
N LYS A 317 3.06 -14.63 -17.56
CA LYS A 317 4.01 -13.96 -18.47
C LYS A 317 3.44 -12.70 -19.08
N SER A 318 4.27 -11.68 -19.17
CA SER A 318 4.06 -10.55 -20.06
C SER A 318 5.11 -10.54 -21.17
N PRO A 319 4.82 -9.97 -22.36
CA PRO A 319 5.78 -9.89 -23.44
C PRO A 319 7.02 -9.05 -23.08
N GLY A 320 6.86 -8.00 -22.27
CA GLY A 320 7.93 -7.13 -21.84
C GLY A 320 8.08 -7.06 -20.32
N GLY A 321 9.13 -6.42 -19.86
CA GLY A 321 9.44 -6.23 -18.44
C GLY A 321 9.87 -7.50 -17.73
N TRP A 322 10.02 -7.40 -16.42
CA TRP A 322 10.52 -8.51 -15.56
C TRP A 322 9.64 -9.77 -15.62
N TRP A 323 8.34 -9.61 -15.84
CA TRP A 323 7.37 -10.71 -15.93
C TRP A 323 7.53 -11.60 -17.16
N GLY A 324 8.34 -11.20 -18.14
CA GLY A 324 8.78 -12.06 -19.22
C GLY A 324 9.55 -13.28 -18.74
N ASN A 325 10.11 -13.23 -17.52
CA ASN A 325 10.84 -14.32 -16.86
C ASN A 325 10.02 -15.04 -15.77
N ALA A 326 8.70 -14.91 -15.77
CA ALA A 326 7.83 -15.50 -14.75
C ALA A 326 8.00 -17.02 -14.63
N ASP A 327 8.31 -17.71 -15.72
CA ASP A 327 8.65 -19.14 -15.73
C ASP A 327 9.89 -19.45 -14.88
N ALA A 328 10.98 -18.71 -15.06
CA ALA A 328 12.18 -18.90 -14.27
C ALA A 328 11.94 -18.55 -12.79
N PHE A 329 11.12 -17.56 -12.50
CA PHE A 329 10.81 -17.13 -11.13
C PHE A 329 9.98 -18.18 -10.39
N ILE A 330 8.89 -18.68 -11.00
CA ILE A 330 8.05 -19.69 -10.35
C ILE A 330 8.79 -21.02 -10.17
N VAL A 331 9.48 -21.52 -11.19
CA VAL A 331 10.22 -22.78 -11.09
C VAL A 331 11.31 -22.69 -10.03
N SER A 332 12.07 -21.59 -9.98
CA SER A 332 13.10 -21.40 -8.97
C SER A 332 12.55 -21.29 -7.54
N LEU A 333 11.35 -20.71 -7.36
CA LEU A 333 10.64 -20.71 -6.09
C LEU A 333 10.26 -22.11 -5.65
N LEU A 334 9.66 -22.91 -6.53
CA LEU A 334 9.28 -24.30 -6.26
C LEU A 334 10.50 -25.14 -5.91
N LYS A 335 11.63 -24.92 -6.58
CA LYS A 335 12.92 -25.56 -6.26
C LYS A 335 13.48 -25.14 -4.89
N ALA A 336 13.33 -23.87 -4.51
CA ALA A 336 13.72 -23.43 -3.17
C ALA A 336 12.90 -24.11 -2.08
N TRP A 337 11.59 -24.28 -2.31
CA TRP A 337 10.69 -24.86 -1.30
C TRP A 337 10.73 -26.38 -1.22
N TRP A 338 10.82 -27.10 -2.36
CA TRP A 338 10.73 -28.55 -2.38
C TRP A 338 11.97 -29.27 -2.91
N GLY A 339 13.04 -28.53 -3.20
CA GLY A 339 14.36 -29.09 -3.48
C GLY A 339 14.39 -30.27 -4.45
N ALA A 340 14.84 -31.42 -3.97
CA ALA A 340 14.93 -32.63 -4.78
C ALA A 340 13.58 -33.24 -5.16
N ALA A 341 12.50 -32.97 -4.41
CA ALA A 341 11.16 -33.44 -4.74
C ALA A 341 10.59 -32.70 -5.95
N ALA A 342 10.97 -31.46 -6.18
CA ALA A 342 10.51 -30.66 -7.32
C ALA A 342 11.29 -31.05 -8.58
N THR A 343 10.68 -31.83 -9.47
CA THR A 343 11.26 -32.33 -10.73
C THR A 343 10.41 -31.90 -11.92
N LYS A 344 10.97 -31.96 -13.11
CA LYS A 344 10.25 -31.65 -14.34
C LYS A 344 9.04 -32.58 -14.58
N GLU A 345 9.16 -33.85 -14.17
CA GLU A 345 8.13 -34.86 -14.33
C GLU A 345 6.87 -34.62 -13.49
N ASN A 346 6.99 -33.82 -12.42
CA ASN A 346 5.88 -33.47 -11.54
C ASN A 346 5.60 -31.94 -11.53
N ASP A 347 5.90 -31.27 -12.65
CA ASP A 347 5.74 -29.82 -12.78
C ASP A 347 6.39 -29.04 -11.61
N PHE A 348 7.56 -29.51 -11.16
CA PHE A 348 8.31 -28.94 -10.02
C PHE A 348 7.48 -28.83 -8.74
N CYS A 349 6.57 -29.77 -8.50
CA CYS A 349 5.62 -29.73 -7.37
C CYS A 349 4.63 -28.55 -7.41
N PHE A 350 4.29 -28.01 -8.57
CA PHE A 350 3.34 -26.89 -8.69
C PHE A 350 1.99 -27.21 -8.02
N ASP A 351 1.52 -28.46 -8.11
CA ASP A 351 0.29 -28.90 -7.47
C ASP A 351 0.34 -28.95 -5.93
N TYR A 352 1.54 -28.78 -5.33
CA TYR A 352 1.70 -28.64 -3.87
C TYR A 352 1.31 -27.24 -3.37
N LEU A 353 1.28 -26.25 -4.26
CA LEU A 353 0.84 -24.90 -3.89
C LEU A 353 -0.64 -24.92 -3.49
N PRO A 354 -1.02 -24.18 -2.43
CA PRO A 354 -2.42 -23.95 -2.14
C PRO A 354 -3.08 -23.23 -3.32
N LYS A 355 -4.36 -23.56 -3.57
CA LYS A 355 -5.17 -22.94 -4.61
C LYS A 355 -6.29 -22.16 -3.96
N ILE A 356 -6.40 -20.88 -4.25
CA ILE A 356 -7.45 -20.01 -3.69
C ILE A 356 -8.73 -20.10 -4.51
N ASP A 357 -9.87 -20.08 -3.83
CA ASP A 357 -11.20 -20.22 -4.43
C ASP A 357 -12.11 -19.03 -4.14
N GLU A 358 -11.77 -18.21 -3.15
CA GLU A 358 -12.52 -17.02 -2.75
C GLU A 358 -11.60 -15.94 -2.16
N ASP A 359 -12.18 -14.83 -1.71
CA ASP A 359 -11.47 -13.74 -1.03
C ASP A 359 -11.09 -14.15 0.40
N HIS A 360 -9.80 -14.21 0.69
CA HIS A 360 -9.24 -14.48 2.02
C HIS A 360 -8.51 -13.26 2.59
N SER A 361 -8.85 -12.06 2.13
CA SER A 361 -8.34 -10.83 2.74
C SER A 361 -8.74 -10.75 4.23
N GLU A 362 -7.99 -9.96 5.00
CA GLU A 362 -8.19 -9.86 6.45
C GLU A 362 -9.65 -9.58 6.80
N TYR A 363 -10.25 -8.56 6.18
CA TYR A 363 -11.61 -8.16 6.53
C TYR A 363 -12.67 -9.21 6.15
N TRP A 364 -12.53 -9.83 4.98
CA TRP A 364 -13.39 -10.94 4.56
C TRP A 364 -13.27 -12.15 5.48
N THR A 365 -12.07 -12.46 5.95
CA THR A 365 -11.84 -13.52 6.93
C THR A 365 -12.65 -13.29 8.20
N PHE A 366 -12.70 -12.05 8.71
CA PHE A 366 -13.51 -11.72 9.88
C PHE A 366 -15.03 -11.79 9.60
N VAL A 367 -15.48 -11.39 8.42
CA VAL A 367 -16.88 -11.58 8.03
C VAL A 367 -17.23 -13.07 8.01
N GLN A 368 -16.34 -13.92 7.52
CA GLN A 368 -16.51 -15.37 7.52
C GLN A 368 -16.47 -15.99 8.95
N MET A 369 -15.69 -15.39 9.89
CA MET A 369 -15.75 -15.76 11.31
C MET A 369 -17.13 -15.48 11.90
N LEU A 370 -17.74 -14.33 11.59
CA LEU A 370 -19.13 -14.02 12.00
C LEU A 370 -20.14 -15.05 11.50
N ASP A 371 -19.87 -15.66 10.35
CA ASP A 371 -20.68 -16.72 9.75
C ASP A 371 -20.26 -18.15 10.21
N SER A 372 -19.33 -18.27 11.17
CA SER A 372 -18.80 -19.54 11.70
C SER A 372 -18.16 -20.44 10.62
N LYS A 373 -17.68 -19.86 9.53
CA LYS A 373 -16.99 -20.58 8.45
C LYS A 373 -15.51 -20.79 8.76
N VAL A 374 -14.87 -19.86 9.42
CA VAL A 374 -13.49 -19.97 9.92
C VAL A 374 -13.50 -20.64 11.27
N LYS A 375 -12.67 -21.68 11.44
CA LYS A 375 -12.61 -22.50 12.65
C LYS A 375 -11.43 -22.15 13.54
N GLY A 376 -10.31 -21.78 12.96
CA GLY A 376 -9.11 -21.44 13.70
C GLY A 376 -8.41 -20.21 13.14
N TYR A 377 -7.72 -19.46 14.00
CA TYR A 377 -7.01 -18.27 13.60
C TYR A 377 -5.69 -18.11 14.37
N ILE A 378 -4.64 -17.70 13.69
CA ILE A 378 -3.34 -17.39 14.30
C ILE A 378 -3.07 -15.90 14.07
N ALA A 379 -3.18 -15.09 15.12
CA ALA A 379 -2.85 -13.67 15.12
C ALA A 379 -1.39 -13.48 15.58
N VAL A 380 -0.56 -12.90 14.73
CA VAL A 380 0.87 -12.68 15.00
C VAL A 380 1.22 -11.21 14.85
N GLY A 381 1.46 -10.53 15.98
CA GLY A 381 1.77 -9.11 16.00
C GLY A 381 0.63 -8.22 15.50
N GLU A 382 -0.60 -8.68 15.64
CA GLU A 382 -1.82 -8.01 15.21
C GLU A 382 -2.86 -8.00 16.32
N ASN A 383 -3.63 -6.91 16.42
CA ASN A 383 -4.68 -6.75 17.42
C ASN A 383 -6.05 -6.42 16.79
N PRO A 384 -6.67 -7.37 16.05
CA PRO A 384 -7.93 -7.13 15.33
C PRO A 384 -9.09 -6.74 16.23
N ALA A 385 -9.08 -7.15 17.50
CA ALA A 385 -10.13 -6.79 18.47
C ALA A 385 -10.32 -5.28 18.69
N VAL A 386 -9.33 -4.44 18.29
CA VAL A 386 -9.39 -2.97 18.38
C VAL A 386 -8.77 -2.28 17.16
N GLY A 387 -8.01 -2.99 16.31
CA GLY A 387 -7.24 -2.44 15.22
C GLY A 387 -8.03 -2.26 13.91
N SER A 388 -9.11 -2.99 13.73
CA SER A 388 -9.90 -3.03 12.49
C SER A 388 -11.23 -2.29 12.63
N ALA A 389 -11.75 -1.74 11.52
CA ALA A 389 -13.02 -1.03 11.49
C ALA A 389 -14.17 -1.92 11.96
N ASN A 390 -15.10 -1.36 12.73
CA ASN A 390 -16.14 -2.11 13.44
C ASN A 390 -15.52 -3.20 14.34
N SER A 391 -14.66 -2.78 15.26
CA SER A 391 -13.95 -3.70 16.18
C SER A 391 -14.92 -4.61 16.99
N LYS A 392 -16.14 -4.15 17.24
CA LYS A 392 -17.20 -4.99 17.83
C LYS A 392 -17.46 -6.24 16.99
N ALA A 393 -17.67 -6.08 15.68
CA ALA A 393 -17.90 -7.21 14.77
C ALA A 393 -16.71 -8.19 14.79
N HIS A 394 -15.48 -7.68 14.88
CA HIS A 394 -14.27 -8.51 15.01
C HIS A 394 -14.28 -9.33 16.29
N ARG A 395 -14.57 -8.72 17.44
CA ARG A 395 -14.66 -9.46 18.73
C ARG A 395 -15.77 -10.51 18.73
N LEU A 396 -16.93 -10.21 18.13
CA LEU A 396 -18.02 -11.17 17.96
C LEU A 396 -17.62 -12.33 17.02
N GLY A 397 -16.82 -12.06 15.99
CA GLY A 397 -16.27 -13.08 15.08
C GLY A 397 -15.25 -13.99 15.78
N LEU A 398 -14.31 -13.41 16.52
CA LEU A 398 -13.32 -14.17 17.32
C LEU A 398 -14.01 -15.11 18.34
N ALA A 399 -15.16 -14.70 18.89
CA ALA A 399 -15.94 -15.49 19.83
C ALA A 399 -16.65 -16.72 19.21
N LYS A 400 -16.57 -16.91 17.89
CA LYS A 400 -17.17 -18.05 17.17
C LYS A 400 -16.17 -19.06 16.63
N LEU A 401 -14.88 -18.85 16.91
CA LEU A 401 -13.83 -19.79 16.52
C LEU A 401 -13.84 -21.03 17.42
N ASP A 402 -13.28 -22.14 16.92
CA ASP A 402 -12.97 -23.29 17.76
C ASP A 402 -11.68 -23.04 18.57
N TRP A 403 -10.69 -22.36 17.93
CA TRP A 403 -9.45 -21.97 18.60
C TRP A 403 -8.85 -20.67 18.03
N LEU A 404 -8.12 -19.95 18.88
CA LEU A 404 -7.38 -18.74 18.55
C LEU A 404 -6.00 -18.78 19.17
N VAL A 405 -4.95 -18.66 18.34
CA VAL A 405 -3.59 -18.47 18.83
C VAL A 405 -3.22 -16.99 18.67
N VAL A 406 -2.87 -16.34 19.76
CA VAL A 406 -2.37 -14.95 19.76
C VAL A 406 -0.89 -14.96 20.12
N ARG A 407 -0.06 -14.41 19.26
CA ARG A 407 1.36 -14.20 19.53
C ARG A 407 1.66 -12.71 19.55
N ASP A 408 2.01 -12.22 20.73
CA ASP A 408 2.37 -10.81 20.91
C ASP A 408 3.35 -10.63 22.08
N LEU A 409 3.89 -9.41 22.20
CA LEU A 409 4.83 -9.03 23.27
C LEU A 409 4.15 -8.92 24.62
N VAL A 410 2.87 -8.63 24.64
CA VAL A 410 2.02 -8.46 25.83
C VAL A 410 0.63 -9.02 25.56
N GLU A 411 -0.11 -9.30 26.63
CA GLU A 411 -1.51 -9.69 26.49
C GLU A 411 -2.35 -8.51 26.00
N ILE A 412 -2.75 -8.58 24.73
CA ILE A 412 -3.55 -7.57 24.03
C ILE A 412 -5.04 -7.93 24.03
N GLU A 413 -5.89 -7.02 23.54
CA GLU A 413 -7.33 -7.20 23.49
C GLU A 413 -7.76 -8.46 22.75
N SER A 414 -7.05 -8.85 21.70
CA SER A 414 -7.34 -10.07 20.95
C SER A 414 -7.10 -11.36 21.76
N ALA A 415 -6.25 -11.31 22.79
CA ALA A 415 -6.05 -12.43 23.70
C ALA A 415 -7.03 -12.42 24.89
N SER A 416 -7.65 -11.27 25.20
CA SER A 416 -8.44 -11.07 26.42
C SER A 416 -9.92 -10.75 26.21
N TYR A 417 -10.38 -10.61 24.94
CA TYR A 417 -11.75 -10.18 24.60
C TYR A 417 -12.83 -11.04 25.24
N TRP A 418 -12.54 -12.30 25.51
CA TRP A 418 -13.46 -13.30 26.04
C TRP A 418 -13.78 -13.11 27.54
N TYR A 419 -13.02 -12.28 28.28
CA TYR A 419 -13.27 -11.94 29.69
C TYR A 419 -13.16 -10.44 30.01
N ASP A 420 -12.57 -9.61 29.11
CA ASP A 420 -12.38 -8.16 29.29
C ASP A 420 -12.62 -7.43 27.95
N SER A 421 -13.91 -7.21 27.64
CA SER A 421 -14.34 -6.47 26.45
C SER A 421 -15.66 -5.73 26.73
N PRO A 422 -16.01 -4.72 25.92
CA PRO A 422 -17.29 -4.04 26.03
C PRO A 422 -18.49 -4.99 25.93
N GLU A 423 -18.40 -6.05 25.16
CA GLU A 423 -19.46 -7.05 24.98
C GLU A 423 -19.64 -7.93 26.22
N ILE A 424 -18.55 -8.21 26.96
CA ILE A 424 -18.63 -8.89 28.26
C ILE A 424 -19.22 -7.95 29.33
N GLU A 425 -18.79 -6.68 29.37
CA GLU A 425 -19.32 -5.67 30.28
C GLU A 425 -20.82 -5.45 30.08
N SER A 426 -21.30 -5.44 28.84
CA SER A 426 -22.74 -5.27 28.53
C SER A 426 -23.58 -6.56 28.67
N GLY A 427 -22.95 -7.72 28.80
CA GLY A 427 -23.61 -9.03 28.82
C GLY A 427 -24.05 -9.53 27.42
N GLU A 428 -23.60 -8.91 26.34
CA GLU A 428 -23.82 -9.38 24.97
C GLU A 428 -23.01 -10.66 24.70
N LEU A 429 -21.83 -10.77 25.27
CA LEU A 429 -21.05 -11.99 25.36
C LEU A 429 -20.96 -12.44 26.82
N ARG A 430 -20.93 -13.75 27.01
CA ARG A 430 -20.71 -14.38 28.31
C ARG A 430 -19.53 -15.32 28.23
N THR A 431 -18.54 -15.15 29.10
CA THR A 431 -17.31 -15.93 29.08
C THR A 431 -17.55 -17.43 29.00
N GLU A 432 -18.51 -17.93 29.80
CA GLU A 432 -18.85 -19.34 29.88
C GLU A 432 -19.56 -19.91 28.62
N GLU A 433 -20.03 -19.04 27.71
CA GLU A 433 -20.73 -19.43 26.50
C GLU A 433 -19.82 -19.36 25.26
N ILE A 434 -18.61 -18.78 25.40
CA ILE A 434 -17.65 -18.64 24.28
C ILE A 434 -16.92 -19.96 24.03
N PRO A 435 -17.09 -20.61 22.86
CA PRO A 435 -16.44 -21.89 22.56
C PRO A 435 -14.95 -21.78 22.25
N THR A 436 -14.46 -20.59 21.92
CA THR A 436 -13.09 -20.37 21.42
C THR A 436 -12.06 -20.68 22.49
N GLU A 437 -11.19 -21.66 22.24
CA GLU A 437 -10.01 -21.92 23.06
C GLU A 437 -8.89 -20.93 22.66
N VAL A 438 -8.47 -20.07 23.60
CA VAL A 438 -7.48 -19.02 23.36
C VAL A 438 -6.10 -19.42 23.88
N PHE A 439 -5.11 -19.47 22.99
CA PHE A 439 -3.71 -19.70 23.30
C PHE A 439 -2.94 -18.39 23.18
N PHE A 440 -2.45 -17.85 24.28
CA PHE A 440 -1.54 -16.71 24.27
C PHE A 440 -0.09 -17.19 24.37
N LEU A 441 0.71 -16.97 23.33
CA LEU A 441 2.10 -17.39 23.21
C LEU A 441 3.01 -16.16 23.14
N PRO A 442 3.94 -15.98 24.11
CA PRO A 442 4.76 -14.78 24.16
C PRO A 442 5.76 -14.72 22.98
N ALA A 443 5.81 -13.57 22.33
CA ALA A 443 6.72 -13.28 21.21
C ALA A 443 7.95 -12.49 21.66
N SER A 444 9.08 -12.64 20.97
CA SER A 444 10.25 -11.81 21.16
C SER A 444 10.20 -10.52 20.35
N SER A 445 10.76 -9.46 20.91
CA SER A 445 10.91 -8.17 20.26
C SER A 445 12.05 -8.15 19.23
N HIS A 446 12.19 -7.05 18.48
CA HIS A 446 13.26 -6.88 17.50
C HIS A 446 14.67 -6.96 18.07
N VAL A 447 14.86 -6.54 19.33
CA VAL A 447 16.18 -6.55 19.98
C VAL A 447 16.56 -7.93 20.51
N GLU A 448 15.63 -8.88 20.50
CA GLU A 448 15.75 -10.24 21.01
C GLU A 448 15.92 -11.29 19.90
N LYS A 449 16.08 -10.87 18.64
CA LYS A 449 16.23 -11.76 17.47
C LYS A 449 17.07 -11.14 16.37
N ASP A 450 17.73 -11.97 15.56
CA ASP A 450 18.32 -11.57 14.28
C ASP A 450 17.26 -11.47 13.18
N GLY A 451 17.50 -10.65 12.18
CA GLY A 451 16.62 -10.56 11.02
C GLY A 451 16.82 -9.32 10.18
N THR A 452 15.87 -9.07 9.28
CA THR A 452 15.90 -7.92 8.38
C THR A 452 14.62 -7.10 8.50
N PHE A 453 14.75 -5.78 8.26
CA PHE A 453 13.65 -4.92 7.88
C PHE A 453 13.83 -4.50 6.43
N THR A 454 12.83 -4.72 5.59
CA THR A 454 12.75 -4.08 4.28
C THR A 454 11.75 -2.94 4.39
N ASN A 455 12.24 -1.71 4.40
CA ASN A 455 11.42 -0.54 4.66
C ASN A 455 10.67 -0.05 3.40
N THR A 456 9.88 1.01 3.54
CA THR A 456 9.07 1.59 2.46
C THR A 456 9.84 1.94 1.18
N GLN A 457 11.12 2.24 1.31
CA GLN A 457 12.03 2.57 0.22
C GLN A 457 12.88 1.38 -0.25
N ARG A 458 12.55 0.16 0.15
CA ARG A 458 13.14 -1.12 -0.23
C ARG A 458 14.56 -1.36 0.27
N LEU A 459 15.05 -0.56 1.20
CA LEU A 459 16.31 -0.82 1.88
C LEU A 459 16.14 -2.05 2.80
N VAL A 460 16.92 -3.08 2.56
CA VAL A 460 16.99 -4.29 3.40
C VAL A 460 18.05 -4.06 4.47
N GLN A 461 17.60 -4.02 5.73
CA GLN A 461 18.44 -3.65 6.87
C GLN A 461 18.55 -4.82 7.83
N TRP A 462 19.75 -5.41 7.94
CA TRP A 462 20.02 -6.43 8.94
C TRP A 462 20.13 -5.83 10.34
N HIS A 463 19.56 -6.50 11.30
CA HIS A 463 19.76 -6.23 12.72
C HIS A 463 20.19 -7.50 13.46
N HIS A 464 21.08 -7.34 14.40
CA HIS A 464 21.53 -8.41 15.28
C HIS A 464 20.71 -8.44 16.56
N LYS A 465 20.55 -9.63 17.11
CA LYS A 465 20.06 -9.83 18.46
C LYS A 465 20.98 -9.08 19.45
N ALA A 466 20.40 -8.21 20.27
CA ALA A 466 21.15 -7.43 21.26
C ALA A 466 21.04 -8.03 22.66
N VAL A 467 19.96 -8.71 22.96
CA VAL A 467 19.70 -9.38 24.24
C VAL A 467 18.95 -10.69 24.00
N GLU A 468 19.07 -11.64 24.93
CA GLU A 468 18.31 -12.89 24.87
C GLU A 468 16.83 -12.65 25.15
N PRO A 469 15.92 -13.42 24.51
CA PRO A 469 14.50 -13.40 24.82
C PRO A 469 14.25 -13.71 26.30
N LYS A 470 13.28 -13.02 26.90
CA LYS A 470 12.93 -13.23 28.29
C LYS A 470 11.98 -14.42 28.45
N GLY A 471 12.28 -15.30 29.43
CA GLY A 471 11.41 -16.43 29.77
C GLY A 471 11.07 -17.30 28.56
N ASP A 472 9.79 -17.50 28.31
CA ASP A 472 9.28 -18.33 27.20
C ASP A 472 9.08 -17.54 25.89
N CYS A 473 9.53 -16.28 25.80
CA CYS A 473 9.45 -15.52 24.56
C CYS A 473 10.28 -16.17 23.45
N ARG A 474 9.72 -16.29 22.26
CA ARG A 474 10.39 -16.87 21.09
C ARG A 474 10.15 -15.98 19.86
N SER A 475 11.06 -16.02 18.90
CA SER A 475 10.89 -15.32 17.64
C SER A 475 9.78 -15.96 16.78
N ASP A 476 9.25 -15.18 15.81
CA ASP A 476 8.24 -15.70 14.88
C ASP A 476 8.87 -16.77 13.97
N LEU A 477 10.14 -16.59 13.58
CA LEU A 477 10.90 -17.56 12.81
C LEU A 477 11.01 -18.88 13.60
N TRP A 478 11.37 -18.83 14.89
CA TRP A 478 11.42 -20.00 15.77
C TRP A 478 10.05 -20.71 15.83
N PHE A 479 8.99 -19.93 16.03
CA PHE A 479 7.64 -20.49 16.18
C PHE A 479 7.20 -21.26 14.93
N TYR A 480 7.29 -20.65 13.75
CA TYR A 480 6.87 -21.30 12.52
C TYR A 480 7.77 -22.48 12.15
N TYR A 481 9.08 -22.35 12.36
CA TYR A 481 10.03 -23.44 12.16
C TYR A 481 9.68 -24.68 12.99
N HIS A 482 9.54 -24.52 14.32
CA HIS A 482 9.24 -25.63 15.22
C HIS A 482 7.81 -26.13 15.08
N LEU A 483 6.83 -25.27 14.81
CA LEU A 483 5.46 -25.68 14.48
C LEU A 483 5.46 -26.61 13.26
N GLY A 484 6.14 -26.22 12.22
CA GLY A 484 6.27 -27.03 11.00
C GLY A 484 6.96 -28.36 11.24
N LEU A 485 8.07 -28.37 12.02
CA LEU A 485 8.72 -29.63 12.40
C LEU A 485 7.79 -30.57 13.19
N LYS A 486 6.97 -30.02 14.11
CA LYS A 486 5.98 -30.83 14.86
C LYS A 486 4.87 -31.36 13.96
N ILE A 487 4.41 -30.59 12.98
CA ILE A 487 3.43 -31.05 12.01
C ILE A 487 4.03 -32.18 11.16
N ARG A 488 5.26 -31.99 10.64
CA ARG A 488 5.95 -33.03 9.87
C ARG A 488 6.16 -34.32 10.67
N GLU A 489 6.54 -34.21 11.93
CA GLU A 489 6.69 -35.39 12.81
C GLU A 489 5.37 -36.14 12.98
N ARG A 490 4.24 -35.45 13.10
CA ARG A 490 2.90 -36.07 13.17
C ARG A 490 2.48 -36.70 11.86
N LEU A 491 2.92 -36.17 10.73
CA LEU A 491 2.57 -36.64 9.38
C LEU A 491 3.59 -37.64 8.81
N LYS A 492 4.71 -37.93 9.48
CA LYS A 492 5.84 -38.69 8.94
C LYS A 492 5.47 -40.07 8.33
N ASP A 493 4.46 -40.71 8.88
CA ASP A 493 3.97 -42.03 8.40
C ASP A 493 2.77 -41.93 7.45
N SER A 494 2.32 -40.67 7.13
CA SER A 494 1.18 -40.48 6.24
C SER A 494 1.52 -40.90 4.81
N ARG A 495 0.56 -41.55 4.17
CA ARG A 495 0.56 -41.89 2.74
C ARG A 495 -0.44 -41.04 1.95
N ASP A 496 -1.13 -40.13 2.60
CA ASP A 496 -2.10 -39.25 1.95
C ASP A 496 -1.33 -38.25 1.04
N PRO A 497 -1.64 -38.16 -0.25
CA PRO A 497 -0.99 -37.21 -1.15
C PRO A 497 -1.12 -35.75 -0.70
N LYS A 498 -2.20 -35.38 -0.01
CA LYS A 498 -2.42 -34.03 0.51
C LYS A 498 -1.39 -33.59 1.57
N ASP A 499 -0.71 -34.53 2.23
CA ASP A 499 0.29 -34.26 3.26
C ASP A 499 1.72 -34.12 2.67
N ARG A 500 1.91 -34.54 1.40
CA ARG A 500 3.19 -34.43 0.70
C ARG A 500 3.74 -33.02 0.64
N PRO A 501 2.94 -31.97 0.38
CA PRO A 501 3.46 -30.59 0.36
C PRO A 501 4.23 -30.19 1.62
N VAL A 502 3.79 -30.66 2.80
CA VAL A 502 4.45 -30.40 4.08
C VAL A 502 5.65 -31.32 4.32
N LEU A 503 5.52 -32.59 3.95
CA LEU A 503 6.57 -33.60 4.16
C LEU A 503 7.80 -33.37 3.28
N ASP A 504 7.62 -32.83 2.07
CA ASP A 504 8.67 -32.61 1.08
C ASP A 504 9.31 -31.20 1.17
N LEU A 505 8.79 -30.31 2.02
CA LEU A 505 9.40 -28.99 2.20
C LEU A 505 10.86 -29.07 2.64
N THR A 506 11.71 -28.22 2.09
CA THR A 506 13.12 -28.08 2.48
C THR A 506 13.26 -27.20 3.73
N TRP A 507 13.04 -27.77 4.90
CA TRP A 507 13.11 -27.02 6.17
C TRP A 507 14.33 -27.41 6.99
N HIS A 508 15.53 -27.30 6.38
CA HIS A 508 16.79 -27.76 6.98
C HIS A 508 17.70 -26.58 7.32
N TYR A 509 17.18 -25.62 8.11
CA TYR A 509 17.99 -24.52 8.57
C TYR A 509 18.91 -24.94 9.71
N PRO A 510 20.20 -24.49 9.74
CA PRO A 510 21.04 -24.63 10.90
C PRO A 510 20.41 -23.95 12.11
N THR A 511 20.49 -24.58 13.26
CA THR A 511 19.99 -24.01 14.52
C THR A 511 21.13 -23.64 15.44
N GLN A 512 20.86 -22.70 16.36
CA GLN A 512 21.82 -22.20 17.33
C GLN A 512 21.14 -21.86 18.66
N GLY A 513 21.97 -21.78 19.72
CA GLY A 513 21.51 -21.40 21.06
C GLY A 513 20.79 -22.53 21.82
N GLU A 514 20.36 -22.25 23.03
CA GLU A 514 19.73 -23.21 23.95
C GLU A 514 18.35 -23.69 23.44
N HIS A 515 17.70 -22.91 22.59
CA HIS A 515 16.33 -23.17 22.13
C HIS A 515 16.24 -23.61 20.66
N ASP A 516 17.36 -23.99 20.05
CA ASP A 516 17.43 -24.41 18.63
C ASP A 516 16.83 -23.33 17.70
N ASP A 517 17.27 -22.07 17.88
CA ASP A 517 16.84 -20.96 17.02
C ASP A 517 17.36 -21.16 15.59
N PRO A 518 16.49 -21.20 14.58
CA PRO A 518 16.92 -21.32 13.19
C PRO A 518 17.67 -20.07 12.72
N SER A 519 18.68 -20.28 11.88
CA SER A 519 19.53 -19.20 11.36
C SER A 519 18.76 -18.27 10.44
N ALA A 520 18.55 -17.02 10.82
CA ALA A 520 17.98 -15.99 9.97
C ALA A 520 18.82 -15.70 8.72
N GLU A 521 20.16 -15.87 8.80
CA GLU A 521 21.05 -15.74 7.63
C GLU A 521 20.84 -16.87 6.61
N ALA A 522 20.61 -18.11 7.08
CA ALA A 522 20.30 -19.22 6.18
C ALA A 522 18.96 -18.99 5.45
N VAL A 523 17.98 -18.43 6.13
CA VAL A 523 16.70 -18.03 5.50
C VAL A 523 16.93 -16.92 4.47
N LEU A 524 17.75 -15.90 4.79
CA LEU A 524 18.10 -14.83 3.85
C LEU A 524 18.86 -15.37 2.63
N ALA A 525 19.73 -16.35 2.82
CA ALA A 525 20.44 -17.02 1.73
C ALA A 525 19.47 -17.80 0.80
N GLU A 526 18.46 -18.48 1.36
CA GLU A 526 17.40 -19.13 0.59
C GLU A 526 16.56 -18.11 -0.19
N MET A 527 16.23 -16.98 0.43
CA MET A 527 15.52 -15.90 -0.26
C MET A 527 16.29 -15.37 -1.46
N ASN A 528 17.62 -15.20 -1.31
CA ASN A 528 18.53 -14.84 -2.40
C ASN A 528 18.56 -15.93 -3.48
N GLY A 529 18.86 -17.16 -3.08
CA GLY A 529 18.92 -18.32 -3.96
C GLY A 529 20.28 -18.64 -4.54
N TRP A 530 20.30 -19.68 -5.38
CA TRP A 530 21.52 -20.32 -5.95
C TRP A 530 21.42 -20.51 -7.45
N ASP A 531 22.56 -20.38 -8.11
CA ASP A 531 22.72 -20.73 -9.52
C ASP A 531 22.85 -22.25 -9.72
N GLU A 532 22.98 -22.70 -10.97
CA GLU A 532 23.13 -24.11 -11.35
C GLU A 532 24.37 -24.81 -10.77
N LYS A 533 25.35 -24.05 -10.28
CA LYS A 533 26.59 -24.54 -9.65
C LYS A 533 26.51 -24.52 -8.12
N GLY A 534 25.37 -24.06 -7.57
CA GLY A 534 25.17 -23.90 -6.14
C GLY A 534 25.83 -22.64 -5.58
N GLY A 535 26.28 -21.71 -6.42
CA GLY A 535 26.78 -20.40 -6.02
C GLY A 535 25.64 -19.44 -5.69
N ALA A 536 25.82 -18.56 -4.67
CA ALA A 536 24.83 -17.56 -4.34
C ALA A 536 24.60 -16.60 -5.52
N LEU A 537 23.35 -16.29 -5.82
CA LEU A 537 22.98 -15.39 -6.91
C LEU A 537 23.47 -13.98 -6.65
N SER A 538 24.11 -13.36 -7.66
CA SER A 538 24.47 -11.94 -7.66
C SER A 538 23.32 -11.04 -8.13
N ASP A 539 22.42 -11.59 -8.94
CA ASP A 539 21.17 -10.97 -9.40
C ASP A 539 20.17 -12.04 -9.92
N TYR A 540 19.03 -11.65 -10.46
CA TYR A 540 17.99 -12.55 -10.95
C TYR A 540 18.32 -13.19 -12.33
N LYS A 541 19.28 -12.66 -13.10
CA LYS A 541 19.56 -13.07 -14.50
C LYS A 541 19.92 -14.56 -14.63
N PRO A 542 20.63 -15.19 -13.67
CA PRO A 542 20.94 -16.63 -13.78
C PRO A 542 19.75 -17.56 -13.55
N LEU A 543 18.61 -17.08 -13.09
CA LEU A 543 17.42 -17.90 -12.84
C LEU A 543 16.92 -18.56 -14.13
N LYS A 544 16.56 -19.86 -14.03
CA LYS A 544 16.14 -20.70 -15.16
C LYS A 544 14.83 -21.43 -14.85
N ALA A 545 14.10 -21.73 -15.90
CA ALA A 545 12.85 -22.49 -15.84
C ALA A 545 13.05 -24.03 -15.94
N ASP A 546 14.30 -24.49 -15.95
CA ASP A 546 14.63 -25.92 -16.11
C ASP A 546 14.84 -26.67 -14.77
N GLY A 547 14.68 -25.95 -13.64
CA GLY A 547 14.85 -26.51 -12.30
C GLY A 547 16.31 -26.60 -11.83
N SER A 548 17.27 -26.06 -12.57
CA SER A 548 18.70 -26.05 -12.19
C SER A 548 19.03 -24.95 -11.18
N THR A 549 18.14 -23.96 -11.00
CA THR A 549 18.31 -22.82 -10.08
C THR A 549 17.22 -22.79 -9.02
N ALA A 550 17.48 -22.09 -7.90
CA ALA A 550 16.51 -21.93 -6.82
C ALA A 550 16.59 -20.51 -6.26
N SER A 551 15.45 -19.92 -5.90
CA SER A 551 15.37 -18.62 -5.21
C SER A 551 14.05 -18.49 -4.48
N GLY A 552 14.08 -18.24 -3.18
CA GLY A 552 12.86 -17.99 -2.39
C GLY A 552 12.13 -16.71 -2.76
N CYS A 553 12.85 -15.73 -3.34
CA CYS A 553 12.22 -14.50 -3.87
C CYS A 553 13.16 -13.80 -4.86
N TRP A 554 12.86 -13.85 -6.14
CA TRP A 554 13.68 -13.28 -7.21
C TRP A 554 14.04 -11.79 -7.02
N LEU A 555 13.19 -11.01 -6.33
CA LEU A 555 13.45 -9.61 -6.01
C LEU A 555 14.61 -9.42 -5.02
N TYR A 556 14.95 -10.45 -4.25
CA TYR A 556 16.03 -10.44 -3.27
C TYR A 556 17.32 -11.08 -3.82
N ALA A 557 17.32 -11.54 -5.06
CA ALA A 557 18.53 -12.05 -5.70
C ALA A 557 19.61 -10.94 -5.75
N GLY A 558 20.74 -11.21 -5.15
CA GLY A 558 21.84 -10.27 -4.94
C GLY A 558 22.00 -9.76 -3.50
N VAL A 559 21.02 -9.98 -2.60
CA VAL A 559 21.15 -9.56 -1.18
C VAL A 559 22.12 -10.44 -0.38
N TYR A 560 22.44 -11.62 -0.90
CA TYR A 560 23.44 -12.55 -0.35
C TYR A 560 24.52 -12.91 -1.39
N ALA A 561 24.83 -11.98 -2.30
CA ALA A 561 25.83 -12.17 -3.33
C ALA A 561 27.20 -12.52 -2.73
N ASP A 562 27.94 -13.41 -3.43
CA ASP A 562 29.25 -13.92 -3.00
C ASP A 562 29.26 -14.61 -1.62
N GLY A 563 28.10 -15.11 -1.16
CA GLY A 563 27.94 -15.70 0.15
C GLY A 563 28.06 -14.72 1.31
N VAL A 564 27.91 -13.43 1.04
CA VAL A 564 28.03 -12.35 2.03
C VAL A 564 26.68 -11.65 2.21
N ASN A 565 26.25 -11.49 3.45
CA ASN A 565 25.03 -10.74 3.80
C ASN A 565 25.21 -9.25 3.46
N GLN A 566 24.72 -8.83 2.29
CA GLN A 566 24.81 -7.45 1.82
C GLN A 566 24.00 -6.49 2.71
N SER A 567 22.93 -6.96 3.34
CA SER A 567 22.07 -6.14 4.21
C SER A 567 22.74 -5.74 5.53
N ALA A 568 23.82 -6.42 5.91
CA ALA A 568 24.64 -6.08 7.08
C ALA A 568 25.73 -5.03 6.78
N ARG A 569 25.95 -4.70 5.51
CA ARG A 569 26.95 -3.72 5.07
C ARG A 569 26.42 -2.32 5.27
N ARG A 570 26.84 -1.66 6.34
CA ARG A 570 26.42 -0.31 6.68
C ARG A 570 27.60 0.63 6.68
N LYS A 571 27.41 1.79 6.03
CA LYS A 571 28.33 2.91 6.15
C LYS A 571 27.73 4.01 7.03
N PRO A 572 28.52 4.72 7.82
CA PRO A 572 28.10 5.94 8.46
C PRO A 572 27.76 7.01 7.41
N ARG A 573 26.91 7.97 7.79
CA ARG A 573 26.40 9.01 6.86
C ARG A 573 27.51 9.74 6.09
N TRP A 574 28.61 10.07 6.73
CA TRP A 574 29.74 10.77 6.11
C TRP A 574 30.56 9.96 5.11
N GLU A 575 30.37 8.62 5.07
CA GLU A 575 30.96 7.73 4.09
C GLU A 575 29.97 7.31 3.00
N GLN A 576 28.70 7.74 3.13
CA GLN A 576 27.67 7.47 2.12
C GLN A 576 27.68 8.59 1.09
N ASP A 577 28.05 8.26 -0.12
CA ASP A 577 27.83 9.11 -1.26
C ASP A 577 26.39 8.93 -1.78
N TYR A 578 26.03 9.64 -2.82
CA TYR A 578 24.77 9.51 -3.54
C TYR A 578 24.44 8.05 -3.89
N VAL A 579 25.47 7.29 -4.20
CA VAL A 579 25.40 5.86 -4.51
C VAL A 579 25.69 5.04 -3.26
N ALA A 580 24.66 4.48 -2.66
CA ALA A 580 24.79 3.53 -1.54
C ALA A 580 24.99 2.10 -2.08
N ALA A 581 26.03 1.86 -2.89
CA ALA A 581 26.24 0.61 -3.59
C ALA A 581 26.54 -0.60 -2.67
N GLU A 582 26.88 -0.33 -1.41
CA GLU A 582 27.26 -1.34 -0.41
C GLU A 582 26.11 -1.75 0.51
N TRP A 583 24.86 -1.41 0.14
CA TRP A 583 23.66 -1.81 0.87
C TRP A 583 22.89 -2.87 0.08
N ALA A 584 21.91 -3.49 0.74
CA ALA A 584 20.97 -4.37 0.10
C ALA A 584 19.62 -3.68 -0.18
N TRP A 585 19.07 -3.96 -1.35
CA TRP A 585 17.83 -3.35 -1.85
C TRP A 585 16.91 -4.42 -2.42
N ALA A 586 15.70 -4.48 -1.96
CA ALA A 586 14.66 -5.34 -2.53
C ALA A 586 14.15 -4.75 -3.88
N TRP A 587 15.05 -4.74 -4.86
CA TRP A 587 14.81 -4.29 -6.23
C TRP A 587 15.69 -5.09 -7.19
N PRO A 588 15.21 -5.42 -8.40
CA PRO A 588 16.01 -6.18 -9.35
C PRO A 588 17.46 -5.66 -9.46
N MET A 589 18.40 -6.59 -9.49
CA MET A 589 19.85 -6.32 -9.51
C MET A 589 20.36 -5.55 -8.27
N ASN A 590 19.65 -5.62 -7.14
CA ASN A 590 20.04 -4.95 -5.90
C ASN A 590 20.27 -3.43 -6.08
N ARG A 591 19.33 -2.73 -6.70
CA ARG A 591 19.43 -1.29 -7.03
C ARG A 591 18.66 -0.41 -6.07
N ARG A 592 19.23 0.76 -5.77
CA ARG A 592 18.68 1.72 -4.80
C ARG A 592 17.48 2.51 -5.34
N ILE A 593 17.63 3.14 -6.49
CA ILE A 593 16.62 4.03 -7.06
C ILE A 593 15.82 3.34 -8.15
N LEU A 594 14.51 3.52 -8.08
CA LEU A 594 13.58 3.05 -9.09
C LEU A 594 13.54 4.00 -10.26
N TYR A 595 13.48 3.44 -11.47
CA TYR A 595 13.19 4.20 -12.68
C TYR A 595 14.17 5.33 -12.95
N ASN A 596 15.43 5.19 -12.48
CA ASN A 596 16.42 6.25 -12.57
C ASN A 596 16.86 6.56 -14.00
N ARG A 597 16.53 5.69 -14.99
CA ARG A 597 16.63 5.99 -16.42
C ARG A 597 15.90 7.30 -16.77
N ALA A 598 14.78 7.61 -16.10
CA ALA A 598 13.99 8.82 -16.31
C ALA A 598 14.71 10.11 -15.88
N SER A 599 15.88 10.03 -15.22
CA SER A 599 16.70 11.21 -14.93
C SER A 599 17.49 11.73 -16.12
N ALA A 600 17.54 10.96 -17.22
CA ALA A 600 18.10 11.35 -18.49
C ALA A 600 17.03 11.50 -19.58
N ASP A 601 17.33 12.28 -20.64
CA ASP A 601 16.48 12.43 -21.81
C ASP A 601 16.46 11.14 -22.68
N PRO A 602 15.64 11.04 -23.71
CA PRO A 602 15.60 9.87 -24.59
C PRO A 602 16.96 9.51 -25.21
N ASP A 603 17.83 10.49 -25.45
CA ASP A 603 19.17 10.29 -26.01
C ASP A 603 20.21 9.91 -24.94
N GLY A 604 19.80 9.81 -23.68
CA GLY A 604 20.68 9.44 -22.55
C GLY A 604 21.44 10.60 -21.92
N ARG A 605 21.15 11.87 -22.32
CA ARG A 605 21.75 13.04 -21.68
C ARG A 605 20.96 13.42 -20.44
N PRO A 606 21.58 13.92 -19.36
CA PRO A 606 20.82 14.42 -18.21
C PRO A 606 19.83 15.51 -18.62
N TRP A 607 18.60 15.47 -18.09
CA TRP A 607 17.68 16.60 -18.23
C TRP A 607 18.27 17.89 -17.66
N SER A 608 19.04 17.72 -16.56
CA SER A 608 19.69 18.80 -15.82
C SER A 608 20.87 18.24 -15.06
N GLU A 609 21.97 18.97 -15.02
CA GLU A 609 23.14 18.64 -14.23
C GLU A 609 22.84 18.53 -12.72
N ARG A 610 21.88 19.33 -12.25
CA ARG A 610 21.43 19.38 -10.86
C ARG A 610 20.55 18.19 -10.47
N LYS A 611 19.76 17.68 -11.41
CA LYS A 611 18.70 16.66 -11.18
C LYS A 611 18.96 15.37 -11.96
N ARG A 612 20.22 14.87 -11.92
CA ARG A 612 20.60 13.64 -12.60
C ARG A 612 20.94 12.53 -11.61
N TYR A 613 20.54 11.32 -11.90
CA TYR A 613 21.08 10.10 -11.31
C TYR A 613 22.05 9.42 -12.28
N VAL A 614 21.60 9.16 -13.50
CA VAL A 614 22.34 8.40 -14.51
C VAL A 614 22.37 9.13 -15.86
N TRP A 615 23.38 8.82 -16.68
CA TRP A 615 23.49 9.29 -18.05
C TRP A 615 24.31 8.30 -18.90
N TRP A 616 24.13 8.36 -20.22
CA TRP A 616 24.88 7.54 -21.15
C TRP A 616 26.26 8.11 -21.42
N ASP A 617 27.30 7.29 -21.24
CA ASP A 617 28.66 7.59 -21.64
C ASP A 617 28.91 7.00 -23.03
N GLY A 618 28.94 7.85 -24.05
CA GLY A 618 29.12 7.44 -25.46
C GLY A 618 30.53 6.91 -25.77
N GLU A 619 31.54 7.27 -24.98
CA GLU A 619 32.91 6.77 -25.14
C GLU A 619 33.04 5.35 -24.56
N GLN A 620 32.52 5.14 -23.37
CA GLN A 620 32.53 3.83 -22.71
C GLN A 620 31.40 2.90 -23.18
N LYS A 621 30.43 3.42 -23.93
CA LYS A 621 29.23 2.71 -24.37
C LYS A 621 28.48 2.03 -23.22
N GLN A 622 28.29 2.78 -22.16
CA GLN A 622 27.55 2.30 -20.97
C GLN A 622 26.92 3.46 -20.22
N TRP A 623 25.91 3.12 -19.43
CA TRP A 623 25.34 4.06 -18.48
C TRP A 623 26.27 4.23 -17.28
N THR A 624 26.43 5.48 -16.85
CA THR A 624 27.16 5.87 -15.64
C THR A 624 26.34 6.88 -14.85
N GLY A 625 26.79 7.27 -13.67
CA GLY A 625 26.09 8.30 -12.91
C GLY A 625 26.48 8.42 -11.45
N LYS A 626 25.68 9.21 -10.75
CA LYS A 626 25.70 9.38 -9.29
C LYS A 626 24.95 8.25 -8.58
N ASP A 627 24.21 7.44 -9.31
CA ASP A 627 23.55 6.25 -8.85
C ASP A 627 23.76 5.11 -9.86
N VAL A 628 23.56 3.89 -9.42
CA VAL A 628 23.65 2.73 -10.30
C VAL A 628 22.36 2.60 -11.09
N PRO A 629 22.39 2.50 -12.43
CA PRO A 629 21.22 2.24 -13.23
C PRO A 629 20.45 1.02 -12.75
N ASP A 630 19.13 1.13 -12.67
CA ASP A 630 18.25 0.02 -12.30
C ASP A 630 17.85 -0.88 -13.50
N PHE A 631 18.53 -0.73 -14.60
CA PHE A 631 18.42 -1.48 -15.85
C PHE A 631 19.79 -1.92 -16.37
N ASP A 632 19.86 -2.56 -17.54
CA ASP A 632 21.15 -3.04 -18.08
C ASP A 632 22.08 -1.89 -18.45
N LEU A 633 23.32 -1.95 -17.92
CA LEU A 633 24.32 -0.90 -18.10
C LEU A 633 24.72 -0.68 -19.56
N GLN A 634 24.72 -1.73 -20.38
CA GLN A 634 25.14 -1.70 -21.76
C GLN A 634 23.99 -1.45 -22.75
N LYS A 635 22.74 -1.39 -22.29
CA LYS A 635 21.59 -1.10 -23.16
C LYS A 635 21.63 0.36 -23.62
N PRO A 636 21.92 0.67 -24.89
CA PRO A 636 22.03 2.06 -25.33
C PRO A 636 20.66 2.76 -25.35
N PRO A 637 20.63 4.09 -25.31
CA PRO A 637 19.38 4.85 -25.35
C PRO A 637 18.50 4.59 -26.58
N ASP A 638 19.09 4.31 -27.71
CA ASP A 638 18.45 4.01 -28.98
C ASP A 638 18.19 2.51 -29.21
N TYR A 639 18.32 1.68 -28.15
CA TYR A 639 18.03 0.26 -28.27
C TYR A 639 16.55 0.05 -28.64
N ASP A 640 16.35 -0.63 -29.76
CA ASP A 640 15.05 -1.08 -30.25
C ASP A 640 14.99 -2.60 -30.14
N PRO A 641 14.03 -3.16 -29.36
CA PRO A 641 14.01 -4.59 -29.11
C PRO A 641 13.68 -5.35 -30.39
N PRO A 642 14.37 -6.47 -30.70
CA PRO A 642 13.97 -7.38 -31.76
C PRO A 642 12.61 -8.01 -31.43
N ASP A 643 11.89 -8.45 -32.47
CA ASP A 643 10.51 -9.00 -32.38
C ASP A 643 10.40 -10.21 -31.44
N ASP A 644 11.47 -10.98 -31.28
CA ASP A 644 11.55 -12.14 -30.40
C ASP A 644 12.10 -11.84 -29.01
N ALA A 645 12.41 -10.59 -28.70
CA ALA A 645 12.90 -10.18 -27.40
C ALA A 645 11.86 -10.46 -26.30
N LYS A 646 12.35 -10.86 -25.12
CA LYS A 646 11.52 -11.16 -23.96
C LYS A 646 12.08 -10.51 -22.69
N GLY A 647 11.20 -10.35 -21.71
CA GLY A 647 11.59 -9.83 -20.43
C GLY A 647 12.09 -8.39 -20.54
N PRO A 648 13.13 -8.00 -19.77
CA PRO A 648 13.70 -6.66 -19.83
C PRO A 648 14.24 -6.28 -21.19
N ASP A 649 14.64 -7.25 -22.03
CA ASP A 649 15.16 -6.99 -23.37
C ASP A 649 14.07 -6.60 -24.36
N ALA A 650 12.81 -6.84 -24.06
CA ALA A 650 11.66 -6.35 -24.81
C ALA A 650 11.31 -4.88 -24.53
N ILE A 651 12.00 -4.24 -23.57
CA ILE A 651 11.83 -2.82 -23.24
C ILE A 651 12.86 -2.00 -24.02
N ARG A 652 12.39 -0.94 -24.68
CA ARG A 652 13.24 0.01 -25.41
C ARG A 652 14.27 0.70 -24.51
N GLY A 653 15.39 1.12 -25.07
CA GLY A 653 16.48 1.80 -24.33
C GLY A 653 16.09 3.16 -23.74
N ASP A 654 15.05 3.79 -24.27
CA ASP A 654 14.52 5.08 -23.80
C ASP A 654 13.34 4.95 -22.82
N HIS A 655 12.88 3.73 -22.48
CA HIS A 655 11.73 3.50 -21.59
C HIS A 655 12.17 3.23 -20.15
N PRO A 656 11.80 4.11 -19.18
CA PRO A 656 12.34 4.03 -17.81
C PRO A 656 11.55 3.14 -16.85
N PHE A 657 10.27 2.84 -17.11
CA PHE A 657 9.40 2.13 -16.15
C PHE A 657 9.50 0.62 -16.32
N ILE A 658 10.65 0.08 -15.99
CA ILE A 658 11.07 -1.31 -16.23
C ILE A 658 10.15 -2.38 -15.63
N MET A 659 9.29 -2.04 -14.67
CA MET A 659 8.31 -2.97 -14.10
C MET A 659 6.99 -2.99 -14.88
N GLN A 660 6.77 -2.04 -15.80
CA GLN A 660 5.64 -2.08 -16.73
C GLN A 660 6.01 -2.88 -17.99
N ALA A 661 5.06 -3.57 -18.56
CA ALA A 661 5.27 -4.38 -19.76
C ALA A 661 5.71 -3.54 -20.99
N ASP A 662 5.21 -2.30 -21.08
CA ASP A 662 5.51 -1.32 -22.13
C ASP A 662 6.63 -0.35 -21.74
N GLY A 663 7.16 -0.43 -20.52
CA GLY A 663 8.19 0.45 -20.02
C GLY A 663 7.75 1.90 -19.78
N GLN A 664 6.42 2.17 -19.75
CA GLN A 664 5.83 3.50 -19.64
C GLN A 664 5.19 3.74 -18.26
N GLY A 665 5.16 5.00 -17.82
CA GLY A 665 4.33 5.43 -16.71
C GLY A 665 2.87 5.61 -17.14
N TRP A 666 1.92 5.04 -16.39
CA TRP A 666 0.52 5.04 -16.80
C TRP A 666 -0.29 6.17 -16.17
N LEU A 667 -0.69 7.14 -16.97
CA LEU A 667 -1.67 8.18 -16.63
C LEU A 667 -3.10 7.63 -16.64
N TYR A 668 -3.41 6.79 -17.62
CA TYR A 668 -4.65 6.07 -17.80
C TYR A 668 -4.40 4.58 -17.62
N VAL A 669 -5.28 3.87 -16.91
CA VAL A 669 -5.12 2.44 -16.62
C VAL A 669 -6.24 1.65 -17.29
N PRO A 670 -5.96 0.95 -18.40
CA PRO A 670 -7.01 0.24 -19.15
C PRO A 670 -7.53 -1.00 -18.42
N GLN A 671 -6.79 -1.51 -17.45
CA GLN A 671 -7.13 -2.73 -16.70
C GLN A 671 -6.43 -2.77 -15.33
N GLY A 672 -6.90 -3.65 -14.42
CA GLY A 672 -6.30 -3.84 -13.10
C GLY A 672 -6.83 -2.90 -12.02
N LEU A 673 -7.91 -2.16 -12.28
CA LEU A 673 -8.69 -1.42 -11.30
C LEU A 673 -10.18 -1.77 -11.44
N LEU A 674 -10.89 -1.77 -10.33
CA LEU A 674 -12.31 -2.13 -10.29
C LEU A 674 -13.24 -0.92 -10.37
N ASP A 675 -12.74 0.29 -10.06
CA ASP A 675 -13.51 1.50 -9.89
C ASP A 675 -13.24 2.59 -10.95
N GLY A 676 -12.52 2.24 -12.00
CA GLY A 676 -12.34 3.11 -13.16
C GLY A 676 -10.90 3.31 -13.58
N PRO A 677 -10.68 3.70 -14.85
CA PRO A 677 -9.34 3.89 -15.43
C PRO A 677 -8.69 5.22 -15.01
N LEU A 678 -9.48 6.16 -14.50
CA LEU A 678 -9.05 7.48 -14.02
C LEU A 678 -9.58 7.75 -12.60
N PRO A 679 -8.81 8.45 -11.76
CA PRO A 679 -9.27 8.87 -10.45
C PRO A 679 -10.45 9.85 -10.57
N THR A 680 -11.51 9.57 -9.81
CA THR A 680 -12.72 10.40 -9.76
C THR A 680 -13.06 10.68 -8.31
N HIS A 681 -13.45 11.93 -8.00
CA HIS A 681 -13.90 12.28 -6.68
C HIS A 681 -15.29 11.69 -6.40
N TYR A 682 -15.35 10.91 -5.35
CA TYR A 682 -16.57 10.48 -4.69
C TYR A 682 -16.52 10.87 -3.22
N GLU A 683 -17.72 11.11 -2.65
CA GLU A 683 -17.87 11.32 -1.21
C GLU A 683 -17.54 10.02 -0.45
N PRO A 684 -17.04 10.11 0.80
CA PRO A 684 -16.98 8.98 1.70
C PRO A 684 -18.32 8.26 1.82
N HIS A 685 -18.27 6.98 2.23
CA HIS A 685 -19.49 6.19 2.41
C HIS A 685 -20.50 6.88 3.34
N GLU A 686 -20.02 7.42 4.46
CA GLU A 686 -20.79 8.28 5.34
C GLU A 686 -20.35 9.74 5.15
N SER A 687 -21.07 10.49 4.35
CA SER A 687 -20.82 11.91 4.15
C SER A 687 -22.07 12.74 4.43
N PRO A 688 -21.96 13.84 5.20
CA PRO A 688 -23.07 14.81 5.33
C PRO A 688 -23.22 15.69 4.11
N PHE A 689 -22.36 15.57 3.11
CA PHE A 689 -22.32 16.36 1.88
C PHE A 689 -22.77 15.55 0.67
N LYS A 690 -23.22 16.25 -0.34
CA LYS A 690 -23.44 15.70 -1.68
C LYS A 690 -22.18 15.88 -2.52
N ASN A 691 -21.95 14.96 -3.45
CA ASN A 691 -20.87 15.11 -4.43
C ASN A 691 -21.13 16.37 -5.27
N PRO A 692 -20.21 17.34 -5.31
CA PRO A 692 -20.41 18.56 -6.10
C PRO A 692 -20.21 18.35 -7.60
N LEU A 693 -19.68 17.19 -8.02
CA LEU A 693 -19.34 16.90 -9.41
C LEU A 693 -20.45 16.10 -10.12
N TYR A 694 -21.04 15.12 -9.42
CA TYR A 694 -21.94 14.11 -10.01
C TYR A 694 -23.11 13.80 -9.11
N SER A 695 -24.18 13.26 -9.67
CA SER A 695 -25.30 12.71 -8.89
C SER A 695 -24.90 11.42 -8.17
N GLN A 696 -23.93 10.66 -8.74
CA GLN A 696 -23.32 9.52 -8.05
C GLN A 696 -22.49 10.02 -6.86
N ASN A 697 -22.98 9.75 -5.64
CA ASN A 697 -22.40 10.35 -4.44
C ASN A 697 -21.13 9.64 -3.99
N ALA A 698 -21.18 8.33 -3.74
CA ALA A 698 -20.07 7.53 -3.25
C ALA A 698 -19.52 6.61 -4.34
N ASN A 699 -18.29 6.09 -4.16
CA ASN A 699 -17.69 5.13 -5.09
C ASN A 699 -18.67 3.97 -5.39
N PRO A 700 -19.13 3.79 -6.65
CA PRO A 700 -20.12 2.77 -6.98
C PRO A 700 -19.64 1.34 -6.71
N ARG A 701 -18.32 1.13 -6.77
CA ARG A 701 -17.69 -0.17 -6.59
C ARG A 701 -17.24 -0.46 -5.15
N ARG A 702 -17.41 0.49 -4.20
CA ARG A 702 -17.04 0.25 -2.80
C ARG A 702 -17.67 -1.06 -2.30
N GLN A 703 -16.92 -1.83 -1.53
CA GLN A 703 -17.42 -3.05 -0.93
C GLN A 703 -18.08 -2.71 0.40
N GLN A 704 -19.39 -2.83 0.48
CA GLN A 704 -20.18 -2.61 1.69
C GLN A 704 -20.79 -3.91 2.19
N PHE A 705 -20.53 -4.23 3.46
CA PHE A 705 -21.14 -5.39 4.10
C PHE A 705 -22.48 -4.98 4.75
N HIS A 706 -23.58 -5.47 4.20
CA HIS A 706 -24.93 -5.25 4.77
C HIS A 706 -25.18 -6.29 5.87
N ARG A 707 -24.85 -5.94 7.11
CA ARG A 707 -24.94 -6.85 8.26
C ARG A 707 -25.65 -6.18 9.45
N PRO A 708 -26.29 -7.00 10.36
CA PRO A 708 -26.88 -6.47 11.60
C PRO A 708 -25.86 -5.74 12.49
N GLU A 709 -24.58 -6.15 12.43
CA GLU A 709 -23.50 -5.55 13.21
C GLU A 709 -23.07 -4.17 12.65
N ASP A 710 -23.57 -3.77 11.48
CA ASP A 710 -23.25 -2.50 10.83
C ASP A 710 -24.50 -1.67 10.49
N PRO A 711 -25.25 -1.21 11.49
CA PRO A 711 -26.40 -0.34 11.26
C PRO A 711 -25.96 1.01 10.71
N ALA A 712 -26.67 1.51 9.70
CA ALA A 712 -26.39 2.79 9.05
C ALA A 712 -26.66 3.98 9.98
N ASN A 713 -25.84 5.00 9.90
CA ASN A 713 -26.07 6.28 10.53
C ASN A 713 -27.15 7.06 9.79
N SER A 714 -28.11 7.66 10.54
CA SER A 714 -29.03 8.64 9.96
C SER A 714 -28.40 10.04 9.91
N PRO A 715 -28.58 10.81 8.84
CA PRO A 715 -27.99 12.16 8.74
C PRO A 715 -28.41 13.10 9.89
N GLU A 716 -29.65 13.01 10.35
CA GLU A 716 -30.19 13.84 11.43
C GLU A 716 -29.66 13.42 12.80
N GLY A 717 -29.43 12.11 13.01
CA GLY A 717 -28.93 11.55 14.27
C GLY A 717 -27.42 11.71 14.48
N TYR A 718 -26.68 11.87 13.37
CA TYR A 718 -25.22 11.88 13.38
C TYR A 718 -24.67 12.99 12.46
N PRO A 719 -24.82 14.28 12.86
CA PRO A 719 -24.59 15.44 11.98
C PRO A 719 -23.13 15.87 11.85
N TYR A 720 -22.23 15.31 12.65
CA TYR A 720 -20.81 15.69 12.68
C TYR A 720 -19.93 14.64 12.00
N VAL A 721 -18.71 15.03 11.63
CA VAL A 721 -17.74 14.12 11.00
C VAL A 721 -16.64 13.75 12.00
N VAL A 722 -16.41 12.46 12.20
CA VAL A 722 -15.22 11.94 12.90
C VAL A 722 -14.08 11.76 11.90
N THR A 723 -12.90 12.23 12.28
CA THR A 723 -11.64 11.86 11.63
C THR A 723 -10.67 11.27 12.64
N THR A 724 -9.92 10.23 12.24
CA THR A 724 -8.94 9.57 13.12
C THR A 724 -7.51 9.98 12.75
N TYR A 725 -6.64 10.09 13.77
CA TYR A 725 -5.24 10.43 13.59
C TYR A 725 -4.32 9.66 14.56
N ARG A 726 -3.01 9.81 14.37
CA ARG A 726 -1.97 9.17 15.18
C ARG A 726 -1.22 10.22 16.01
N LEU A 727 -0.74 9.78 17.18
CA LEU A 727 0.09 10.54 18.12
C LEU A 727 1.51 9.98 18.13
N THR A 728 2.43 10.70 18.79
CA THR A 728 3.81 10.24 19.01
C THR A 728 3.90 9.21 20.14
N GLU A 729 3.08 9.37 21.18
CA GLU A 729 3.20 8.64 22.45
C GLU A 729 2.75 7.19 22.35
N HIS A 730 1.83 6.90 21.41
CA HIS A 730 1.29 5.55 21.23
C HIS A 730 1.45 5.04 19.79
N HIS A 731 1.60 3.73 19.63
CA HIS A 731 1.85 3.06 18.36
C HIS A 731 0.64 2.22 17.93
N THR A 732 0.26 2.31 16.66
CA THR A 732 -0.86 1.58 16.03
C THR A 732 -2.13 1.57 16.89
N ALA A 733 -2.73 0.42 17.17
CA ALA A 733 -3.87 0.27 18.08
C ALA A 733 -3.51 0.43 19.58
N GLY A 734 -2.23 0.66 19.90
CA GLY A 734 -1.75 1.01 21.23
C GLY A 734 -1.52 -0.17 22.18
N GLY A 735 -1.75 -1.40 21.76
CA GLY A 735 -1.64 -2.59 22.61
C GLY A 735 -0.30 -2.69 23.35
N MET A 736 0.81 -2.51 22.64
CA MET A 736 2.14 -2.51 23.25
C MET A 736 2.45 -1.22 24.03
N SER A 737 2.21 -0.06 23.41
CA SER A 737 2.63 1.23 23.99
C SER A 737 1.85 1.61 25.24
N ARG A 738 0.59 1.22 25.37
CA ARG A 738 -0.24 1.46 26.54
C ARG A 738 0.18 0.62 27.77
N THR A 739 1.07 -0.35 27.62
CA THR A 739 1.69 -1.11 28.72
C THR A 739 3.02 -0.52 29.20
N VAL A 740 3.56 0.47 28.46
CA VAL A 740 4.80 1.17 28.81
C VAL A 740 4.47 2.33 29.75
N PRO A 741 4.98 2.33 31.01
CA PRO A 741 4.63 3.35 32.01
C PRO A 741 4.88 4.77 31.57
N TYR A 742 6.04 5.07 30.98
CA TYR A 742 6.42 6.40 30.54
C TYR A 742 5.51 6.94 29.42
N LEU A 743 5.13 6.09 28.46
CA LEU A 743 4.22 6.48 27.37
C LEU A 743 2.80 6.69 27.91
N SER A 744 2.37 5.85 28.84
CA SER A 744 1.08 5.99 29.52
C SER A 744 1.01 7.23 30.40
N GLU A 745 2.13 7.65 31.03
CA GLU A 745 2.22 8.92 31.76
C GLU A 745 2.11 10.13 30.84
N LEU A 746 2.80 10.10 29.69
CA LEU A 746 2.77 11.20 28.69
C LEU A 746 1.38 11.37 28.06
N GLN A 747 0.66 10.29 27.82
CA GLN A 747 -0.69 10.28 27.24
C GLN A 747 -1.61 9.32 27.99
N PRO A 748 -2.16 9.74 29.16
CA PRO A 748 -2.84 8.82 30.09
C PRO A 748 -4.30 8.54 29.73
N ALA A 749 -4.95 9.31 28.87
CA ALA A 749 -6.37 9.18 28.61
C ALA A 749 -6.72 9.40 27.13
N MET A 750 -7.72 8.65 26.67
CA MET A 750 -8.39 8.93 25.40
C MET A 750 -8.96 10.34 25.43
N PHE A 751 -8.78 11.09 24.34
CA PHE A 751 -9.36 12.43 24.19
C PHE A 751 -9.96 12.62 22.80
N CYS A 752 -10.85 13.61 22.68
CA CYS A 752 -11.36 14.07 21.40
C CYS A 752 -11.07 15.55 21.21
N GLU A 753 -10.65 15.96 20.02
CA GLU A 753 -10.47 17.36 19.64
C GLU A 753 -11.76 17.90 19.05
N VAL A 754 -12.19 19.04 19.52
CA VAL A 754 -13.37 19.76 19.02
C VAL A 754 -13.11 21.25 18.91
N HIS A 755 -13.67 21.87 17.88
CA HIS A 755 -13.58 23.33 17.71
C HIS A 755 -14.37 24.06 18.81
N PRO A 756 -13.93 25.27 19.26
CA PRO A 756 -14.66 26.05 20.26
C PRO A 756 -16.14 26.27 19.95
N ASP A 757 -16.52 26.41 18.69
CA ASP A 757 -17.92 26.59 18.30
C ASP A 757 -18.75 25.33 18.57
N LEU A 758 -18.23 24.15 18.24
CA LEU A 758 -18.91 22.88 18.59
C LEU A 758 -18.99 22.69 20.09
N ALA A 759 -17.94 23.05 20.80
CA ALA A 759 -17.93 22.96 22.27
C ALA A 759 -19.02 23.83 22.89
N ARG A 760 -19.22 25.06 22.39
CA ARG A 760 -20.32 25.95 22.83
C ARG A 760 -21.70 25.40 22.44
N GLU A 761 -21.86 24.97 21.19
CA GLU A 761 -23.12 24.44 20.67
C GLU A 761 -23.60 23.23 21.49
N ARG A 762 -22.69 22.33 21.86
CA ARG A 762 -23.02 21.09 22.57
C ARG A 762 -22.81 21.13 24.08
N GLY A 763 -22.37 22.25 24.64
CA GLY A 763 -22.08 22.38 26.07
C GLY A 763 -20.91 21.52 26.54
N LEU A 764 -19.88 21.32 25.69
CA LEU A 764 -18.70 20.55 26.01
C LEU A 764 -17.68 21.40 26.77
N ALA A 765 -17.26 20.95 27.94
CA ALA A 765 -16.22 21.63 28.73
C ALA A 765 -14.82 21.08 28.41
N HIS A 766 -13.82 21.96 28.23
CA HIS A 766 -12.41 21.56 28.09
C HIS A 766 -11.98 20.72 29.31
N GLY A 767 -11.36 19.54 29.06
CA GLY A 767 -10.99 18.57 30.08
C GLY A 767 -12.17 17.74 30.65
N GLY A 768 -13.42 18.10 30.32
CA GLY A 768 -14.61 17.35 30.66
C GLY A 768 -14.72 16.03 29.90
N TRP A 769 -15.69 15.22 30.25
CA TRP A 769 -15.99 14.00 29.48
C TRP A 769 -17.03 14.28 28.40
N ALA A 770 -16.86 13.60 27.27
CA ALA A 770 -17.87 13.51 26.21
C ALA A 770 -18.08 12.06 25.80
N THR A 771 -19.29 11.77 25.34
CA THR A 771 -19.64 10.52 24.66
C THR A 771 -19.76 10.82 23.15
N ILE A 772 -18.98 10.12 22.34
CA ILE A 772 -19.03 10.12 20.88
C ILE A 772 -19.74 8.84 20.44
N ARG A 773 -20.74 8.95 19.59
CA ARG A 773 -21.57 7.82 19.21
C ARG A 773 -21.88 7.77 17.72
N THR A 774 -22.06 6.56 17.23
CA THR A 774 -22.65 6.22 15.93
C THR A 774 -23.82 5.26 16.17
N ALA A 775 -24.49 4.77 15.13
CA ALA A 775 -25.50 3.73 15.27
C ALA A 775 -24.90 2.39 15.76
N ARG A 776 -23.60 2.20 15.60
CA ARG A 776 -22.87 0.96 15.92
C ARG A 776 -22.38 0.89 17.38
N ALA A 777 -21.85 2.00 17.88
CA ALA A 777 -21.25 2.04 19.20
C ALA A 777 -21.19 3.47 19.78
N ALA A 778 -20.84 3.54 21.06
CA ALA A 778 -20.53 4.77 21.78
C ALA A 778 -19.19 4.61 22.53
N ILE A 779 -18.34 5.63 22.45
CA ILE A 779 -17.06 5.69 23.18
C ILE A 779 -16.98 6.97 24.00
N GLU A 780 -16.16 6.93 25.05
CA GLU A 780 -15.95 8.07 25.95
C GLU A 780 -14.56 8.65 25.77
N ALA A 781 -14.47 9.98 25.77
CA ALA A 781 -13.19 10.68 25.65
C ALA A 781 -13.17 11.98 26.47
N ARG A 782 -11.97 12.41 26.86
CA ARG A 782 -11.76 13.77 27.40
C ARG A 782 -11.85 14.79 26.30
N VAL A 783 -12.52 15.90 26.54
CA VAL A 783 -12.67 16.97 25.55
C VAL A 783 -11.44 17.86 25.52
N LEU A 784 -10.81 17.98 24.37
CA LEU A 784 -9.79 18.99 24.07
C LEU A 784 -10.40 20.04 23.14
N VAL A 785 -10.78 21.19 23.67
CA VAL A 785 -11.25 22.34 22.88
C VAL A 785 -10.06 23.02 22.25
N THR A 786 -10.03 23.09 20.91
CA THR A 786 -8.86 23.58 20.15
C THR A 786 -9.23 24.02 18.74
N ASP A 787 -8.50 25.02 18.21
CA ASP A 787 -8.62 25.50 16.83
C ASP A 787 -7.82 24.65 15.81
N ARG A 788 -7.18 23.56 16.25
CA ARG A 788 -6.40 22.68 15.37
C ARG A 788 -7.26 21.89 14.39
N ILE A 789 -8.55 21.71 14.70
CA ILE A 789 -9.53 21.09 13.82
C ILE A 789 -10.65 22.08 13.56
N LYS A 790 -10.82 22.46 12.31
CA LYS A 790 -11.76 23.52 11.94
C LYS A 790 -13.10 22.95 11.47
N PRO A 791 -14.23 23.71 11.59
CA PRO A 791 -15.46 23.37 10.91
C PRO A 791 -15.24 23.33 9.40
N ILE A 792 -15.88 22.36 8.74
CA ILE A 792 -15.88 22.23 7.29
C ILE A 792 -16.97 23.15 6.71
N ARG A 793 -16.60 23.96 5.71
CA ARG A 793 -17.54 24.75 4.92
C ARG A 793 -17.60 24.18 3.50
N SER A 794 -18.70 23.53 3.16
CA SER A 794 -18.90 22.91 1.85
C SER A 794 -20.38 22.93 1.50
N ASN A 795 -20.72 23.16 0.23
CA ASN A 795 -22.09 23.17 -0.27
C ASN A 795 -23.02 24.11 0.53
N GLY A 796 -22.52 25.29 0.93
CA GLY A 796 -23.26 26.26 1.72
C GLY A 796 -23.59 25.82 3.16
N ARG A 797 -23.06 24.70 3.63
CA ARG A 797 -23.24 24.17 4.99
C ARG A 797 -21.97 24.27 5.80
N VAL A 798 -22.12 24.35 7.11
CA VAL A 798 -21.05 24.26 8.09
C VAL A 798 -21.24 22.96 8.86
N VAL A 799 -20.25 22.08 8.81
CA VAL A 799 -20.27 20.81 9.54
C VAL A 799 -19.04 20.76 10.45
N HIS A 800 -19.25 20.46 11.73
CA HIS A 800 -18.17 20.34 12.70
C HIS A 800 -17.49 18.97 12.58
N GLN A 801 -16.21 18.95 12.91
CA GLN A 801 -15.39 17.75 12.97
C GLN A 801 -15.07 17.40 14.43
N VAL A 802 -14.96 16.10 14.69
CA VAL A 802 -14.47 15.51 15.94
C VAL A 802 -13.21 14.72 15.60
N GLY A 803 -12.08 15.13 16.15
CA GLY A 803 -10.81 14.43 15.97
C GLY A 803 -10.60 13.38 17.04
N LEU A 804 -10.27 12.15 16.67
CA LEU A 804 -10.01 11.04 17.59
C LEU A 804 -8.65 10.40 17.37
N PRO A 805 -7.81 10.26 18.42
CA PRO A 805 -6.63 9.41 18.34
C PRO A 805 -7.02 7.94 18.19
N TYR A 806 -6.25 7.22 17.40
CA TYR A 806 -6.52 5.83 17.04
C TYR A 806 -6.13 4.79 18.12
N HIS A 807 -5.33 5.16 19.10
CA HIS A 807 -4.45 4.27 19.89
C HIS A 807 -5.07 3.63 21.13
N TRP A 808 -6.38 3.66 21.34
CA TRP A 808 -7.02 3.16 22.57
C TRP A 808 -7.77 1.84 22.40
N GLY A 809 -7.88 1.15 23.52
CA GLY A 809 -8.56 -0.11 23.69
C GLY A 809 -8.75 -0.40 25.19
N SER A 810 -9.23 -1.60 25.54
CA SER A 810 -9.57 -1.99 26.90
C SER A 810 -8.39 -2.46 27.75
N ARG A 811 -7.22 -2.76 27.16
CA ARG A 811 -6.03 -3.29 27.87
C ARG A 811 -4.94 -2.24 28.04
N GLY A 812 -4.01 -2.52 28.98
CA GLY A 812 -2.85 -1.69 29.27
C GLY A 812 -3.01 -0.85 30.55
N LEU A 813 -1.99 -0.04 30.85
CA LEU A 813 -2.01 0.90 31.98
C LEU A 813 -2.98 2.05 31.76
N THR A 814 -3.15 2.46 30.50
CA THR A 814 -4.16 3.43 30.06
C THR A 814 -5.20 2.73 29.19
N LYS A 815 -6.48 2.95 29.52
CA LYS A 815 -7.61 2.32 28.86
C LYS A 815 -8.56 3.35 28.27
N GLY A 816 -9.31 2.98 27.21
CA GLY A 816 -10.35 3.80 26.59
C GLY A 816 -11.09 3.04 25.51
N GLY A 817 -12.13 3.63 24.94
CA GLY A 817 -12.85 3.05 23.80
C GLY A 817 -12.02 3.08 22.52
N SER A 818 -12.18 2.09 21.66
CA SER A 818 -11.58 2.09 20.34
C SER A 818 -12.32 3.04 19.39
N ALA A 819 -11.60 3.89 18.69
CA ALA A 819 -12.19 4.71 17.62
C ALA A 819 -12.80 3.83 16.50
N ASN A 820 -12.30 2.62 16.32
CA ASN A 820 -12.78 1.66 15.33
C ASN A 820 -14.15 1.05 15.69
N ASP A 821 -14.56 1.08 16.95
CA ASP A 821 -15.93 0.68 17.31
C ASP A 821 -17.00 1.56 16.63
N LEU A 822 -16.65 2.80 16.29
CA LEU A 822 -17.53 3.73 15.61
C LEU A 822 -17.64 3.49 14.10
N ALA A 823 -16.66 2.77 13.51
CA ALA A 823 -16.49 2.63 12.08
C ALA A 823 -17.48 1.63 11.44
N HIS A 824 -17.84 1.88 10.19
CA HIS A 824 -18.65 1.00 9.36
C HIS A 824 -17.83 -0.07 8.64
N MET A 825 -18.51 -1.07 8.08
CA MET A 825 -17.93 -2.20 7.37
C MET A 825 -17.90 -1.91 5.85
N THR A 826 -17.07 -0.94 5.44
CA THR A 826 -16.96 -0.55 4.02
C THR A 826 -15.49 -0.41 3.62
N LEU A 827 -15.13 -0.93 2.44
CA LEU A 827 -13.77 -1.09 1.97
C LEU A 827 -13.55 -0.43 0.61
N ASP A 828 -12.28 -0.06 0.34
CA ASP A 828 -11.77 0.20 -1.01
C ASP A 828 -11.92 -1.07 -1.87
N PRO A 829 -12.47 -0.99 -3.10
CA PRO A 829 -12.73 -2.17 -3.91
C PRO A 829 -11.47 -2.84 -4.44
N ASN A 830 -10.35 -2.11 -4.56
CA ASN A 830 -9.13 -2.60 -5.20
C ASN A 830 -8.21 -3.35 -4.25
N VAL A 831 -8.17 -2.94 -2.96
CA VAL A 831 -7.19 -3.46 -1.98
C VAL A 831 -7.82 -3.79 -0.62
N HIS A 832 -9.14 -3.69 -0.50
CA HIS A 832 -9.94 -4.02 0.68
C HIS A 832 -9.53 -3.28 1.96
N ILE A 833 -8.93 -2.09 1.82
CA ILE A 833 -8.62 -1.23 2.97
C ILE A 833 -9.90 -0.57 3.49
N GLN A 834 -10.05 -0.56 4.80
CA GLN A 834 -11.19 -0.04 5.54
C GLN A 834 -11.23 1.49 5.51
N GLU A 835 -12.43 2.08 5.38
CA GLU A 835 -12.62 3.52 5.50
C GLU A 835 -12.82 3.91 6.97
N VAL A 836 -11.85 4.65 7.54
CA VAL A 836 -11.88 5.08 8.95
C VAL A 836 -11.45 6.54 9.14
N LYS A 837 -11.43 7.33 8.05
CA LYS A 837 -11.00 8.74 8.10
C LYS A 837 -12.13 9.75 8.00
N ALA A 838 -13.30 9.31 7.52
CA ALA A 838 -14.48 10.14 7.39
C ALA A 838 -15.72 9.33 7.74
N LEU A 839 -16.19 9.49 8.96
CA LEU A 839 -17.38 8.83 9.51
C LEU A 839 -18.33 9.90 10.04
N THR A 840 -19.63 9.62 10.07
CA THR A 840 -20.57 10.51 10.74
C THR A 840 -20.77 10.13 12.22
N CYS A 841 -21.00 11.11 13.09
CA CYS A 841 -21.20 10.89 14.52
C CYS A 841 -22.10 11.94 15.17
N ASP A 842 -22.52 11.65 16.40
CA ASP A 842 -23.02 12.63 17.37
C ASP A 842 -22.05 12.72 18.56
N ILE A 843 -21.99 13.86 19.23
CA ILE A 843 -21.20 14.08 20.45
C ILE A 843 -22.04 14.76 21.52
N ARG A 844 -21.94 14.26 22.78
CA ARG A 844 -22.70 14.77 23.92
C ARG A 844 -21.80 14.95 25.14
N PRO A 845 -22.08 15.95 26.00
CA PRO A 845 -21.35 16.11 27.25
C PRO A 845 -21.63 14.94 28.21
N GLY A 846 -20.64 14.60 29.00
CA GLY A 846 -20.74 13.55 30.03
C GLY A 846 -20.32 12.16 29.57
N ARG A 847 -20.39 11.24 30.51
CA ARG A 847 -20.12 9.82 30.27
C ARG A 847 -21.43 9.10 29.91
N HIS A 848 -21.28 8.05 29.09
CA HIS A 848 -22.40 7.16 28.80
C HIS A 848 -22.77 6.41 30.10
N ALA A 849 -24.06 6.39 30.44
CA ALA A 849 -24.52 5.52 31.56
C ALA A 849 -24.27 4.06 31.13
N ARG A 850 -23.39 3.39 31.81
CA ARG A 850 -23.08 1.96 31.61
C ARG A 850 -24.25 1.08 32.01
#